data_1c06d8aadcd0ae16cb531d43705d3c1e
#
_entry.id   1c06d8aadcd0ae16cb531d43705d3c1e
#
_cell.length_a   1.000
_cell.length_b   1.000
_cell.length_c   1.000
_cell.angle_alpha   90.00
_cell.angle_beta   90.00
_cell.angle_gamma   90.00
#
_symmetry.space_group_name_H-M   'P 1'
#
loop_
_entity.id
_entity.type
_entity.pdbx_description
1 polymer ?
#
loop_
_entity_poly.entity_id
_entity_poly.type
_entity_poly.pdbx_seq_one_letter_code
_entity_poly.pdbx_strand_id
1 'polypeptide(L)'
;MDLEFGRGLRPPKRDSWKTTLLLAYQSLGVVYGDLSISPLYVYKSTFAEDIQHSETNEEIFGVLSFVFWTLTLIPLIKYVSIVLRADDNGEGGTFALYSLICRHANVSLLPNRQIADEELSTYKLERPPDTTDKSRIKAWLEKHRKLRVALLIMVMIGTCMVIGDGVLTPAISVFSAVSGLEFSLSKDHREYAVIPITCVILAFLFALQHYGTHRVGFLFAPIVLAWLFCMSAVGLYNIIHWNPHIYQALNPYYMLKFLKKTRKYGWMSLGGILLCMTGSEAMFADLGHFSYSAIQLAFTCLVYPALILAYMGQAAYLSKHHDFYSSSQVGFYIAVPDRIRWPVLVLAILASVVGSQAIISGTFSIINQSQSLSCFPRVKVVHTSEKIHGQIYIPEINWLLMILCIAVAVGFRDTKHMGNASGLAVITVMLVTTFLTSLVIVLCWHRPPILALAFLLFFGSIEALYFSASLIKFLEGAWLPILLALILMSVMLIWHYTTIKKYEFDLHNKVTLEWLLALGDKLGMVRVPGIGLVYTDLTSGVPANFSRFVTNLPAFHRVLVFVCVKAVPVPHVLPAERYLVGRVGPPGHRSYRCIVRYGYRDVHQDVDSFEAELVESLAAFVRMDASFRCSEASPSLLMEREEQEMLEMDQQQGERRLTVVALRDRGGCYDLQHSAASSAAVEEEMRMRATSSASAAANNSKQVRFFIDSHVASPEDKRVAEELEALEAAREAGTAFILGHSHVQCKPGSSLFKRMAVDVGYNFLSRNCRGPDVALRVPPASLLEVGMVYVL
;
A
#
# COMPACT_ATOMS: atom_id res chain seq x y z
N MET A 1 -18.64 1.54 23.70
CA MET A 1 -17.39 1.79 22.98
C MET A 1 -16.48 0.55 22.91
N ASP A 2 -16.99 -0.62 23.32
CA ASP A 2 -16.18 -1.82 23.61
C ASP A 2 -16.46 -3.03 22.70
N LEU A 3 -16.91 -2.83 21.47
CA LEU A 3 -17.34 -3.95 20.61
C LEU A 3 -16.57 -4.14 19.28
N GLU A 4 -15.55 -3.33 18.98
CA GLU A 4 -14.83 -3.43 17.69
C GLU A 4 -13.38 -3.92 17.77
N PHE A 5 -12.76 -3.99 18.93
CA PHE A 5 -11.36 -4.43 19.07
C PHE A 5 -11.14 -5.95 18.99
N GLY A 6 -12.21 -6.75 18.99
CA GLY A 6 -12.14 -8.23 18.95
C GLY A 6 -12.19 -8.87 17.56
N ARG A 7 -12.21 -8.10 16.47
CA ARG A 7 -12.41 -8.67 15.10
C ARG A 7 -11.16 -9.22 14.42
N GLY A 8 -9.97 -9.00 14.96
CA GLY A 8 -8.69 -9.36 14.30
C GLY A 8 -8.29 -10.84 14.35
N LEU A 9 -8.95 -11.69 15.10
CA LEU A 9 -8.54 -13.10 15.33
C LEU A 9 -9.62 -14.14 15.06
N ARG A 10 -10.75 -13.73 14.51
CA ARG A 10 -11.73 -14.73 14.05
C ARG A 10 -11.54 -14.97 12.56
N PRO A 11 -11.59 -16.23 12.08
CA PRO A 11 -11.68 -16.51 10.64
C PRO A 11 -12.81 -15.64 10.10
N PRO A 12 -12.69 -15.07 8.90
CA PRO A 12 -13.63 -14.09 8.38
C PRO A 12 -15.02 -14.67 8.51
N LYS A 13 -15.84 -14.13 9.46
CA LYS A 13 -17.26 -14.42 9.49
C LYS A 13 -17.74 -14.11 8.08
N ARG A 14 -18.30 -15.09 7.38
CA ARG A 14 -19.00 -14.86 6.10
C ARG A 14 -19.89 -13.65 6.33
N ASP A 15 -19.52 -12.53 5.69
CA ASP A 15 -20.30 -11.31 5.78
C ASP A 15 -21.75 -11.65 5.43
N SER A 16 -22.68 -11.10 6.20
CA SER A 16 -24.10 -11.29 5.88
C SER A 16 -24.29 -10.82 4.44
N TRP A 17 -25.05 -11.55 3.61
CA TRP A 17 -25.31 -11.16 2.22
C TRP A 17 -25.81 -9.70 2.09
N LYS A 18 -26.49 -9.18 3.11
CA LYS A 18 -26.92 -7.78 3.20
C LYS A 18 -25.72 -6.82 3.32
N THR A 19 -24.73 -7.18 4.12
CA THR A 19 -23.49 -6.40 4.27
C THR A 19 -22.71 -6.40 2.97
N THR A 20 -22.58 -7.57 2.31
CA THR A 20 -21.92 -7.68 1.01
C THR A 20 -22.61 -6.83 -0.06
N LEU A 21 -23.94 -6.82 -0.10
CA LEU A 21 -24.71 -6.01 -1.06
C LEU A 21 -24.53 -4.50 -0.77
N LEU A 22 -24.52 -4.10 0.50
CA LEU A 22 -24.29 -2.69 0.87
C LEU A 22 -22.87 -2.25 0.49
N LEU A 23 -21.88 -3.10 0.76
CA LEU A 23 -20.49 -2.83 0.34
C LEU A 23 -20.35 -2.81 -1.18
N ALA A 24 -21.04 -3.70 -1.91
CA ALA A 24 -21.09 -3.68 -3.36
C ALA A 24 -21.70 -2.40 -3.91
N TYR A 25 -22.77 -1.89 -3.29
CA TYR A 25 -23.34 -0.60 -3.65
C TYR A 25 -22.38 0.57 -3.39
N GLN A 26 -21.70 0.58 -2.23
CA GLN A 26 -20.75 1.63 -1.89
C GLN A 26 -19.51 1.60 -2.79
N SER A 27 -19.07 0.40 -3.22
CA SER A 27 -17.93 0.24 -4.13
C SER A 27 -18.16 0.86 -5.51
N LEU A 28 -19.40 1.00 -5.96
CA LEU A 28 -19.72 1.63 -7.25
C LEU A 28 -19.15 3.04 -7.38
N GLY A 29 -19.26 3.83 -6.33
CA GLY A 29 -18.78 5.21 -6.36
C GLY A 29 -17.27 5.37 -6.25
N VAL A 30 -16.61 4.50 -5.49
CA VAL A 30 -15.18 4.64 -5.19
C VAL A 30 -14.30 3.84 -6.15
N VAL A 31 -14.75 2.66 -6.58
CA VAL A 31 -13.91 1.71 -7.36
C VAL A 31 -14.17 1.81 -8.85
N TYR A 32 -15.42 1.97 -9.27
CA TYR A 32 -15.82 1.84 -10.69
C TYR A 32 -16.07 3.18 -11.40
N GLY A 33 -15.78 4.29 -10.74
CA GLY A 33 -16.00 5.61 -11.31
C GLY A 33 -15.26 5.81 -12.63
N ASP A 34 -13.96 5.53 -12.67
CA ASP A 34 -13.13 5.72 -13.86
C ASP A 34 -13.55 4.78 -15.01
N LEU A 35 -13.74 3.49 -14.74
CA LEU A 35 -14.14 2.52 -15.74
C LEU A 35 -15.51 2.88 -16.38
N SER A 36 -16.42 3.46 -15.59
CA SER A 36 -17.76 3.87 -16.07
C SER A 36 -17.73 5.08 -17.00
N ILE A 37 -16.69 5.90 -16.93
CA ILE A 37 -16.53 7.11 -17.76
C ILE A 37 -15.87 6.81 -19.11
N SER A 38 -15.16 5.70 -19.24
CA SER A 38 -14.45 5.29 -20.45
C SER A 38 -15.29 5.38 -21.75
N PRO A 39 -16.60 5.07 -21.78
CA PRO A 39 -17.39 5.20 -23.01
C PRO A 39 -17.46 6.60 -23.61
N LEU A 40 -17.12 7.65 -22.84
CA LEU A 40 -17.12 9.03 -23.35
C LEU A 40 -15.99 9.29 -24.35
N TYR A 41 -14.85 8.60 -24.21
CA TYR A 41 -13.66 8.92 -25.00
C TYR A 41 -13.07 7.75 -25.80
N VAL A 42 -13.46 6.50 -25.53
CA VAL A 42 -12.88 5.32 -26.22
C VAL A 42 -13.11 5.36 -27.72
N TYR A 43 -14.35 5.50 -28.18
CA TYR A 43 -14.63 5.57 -29.62
C TYR A 43 -14.03 6.80 -30.28
N LYS A 44 -14.04 7.96 -29.58
CA LYS A 44 -13.40 9.19 -30.06
C LYS A 44 -11.90 8.98 -30.27
N SER A 45 -11.20 8.35 -29.33
CA SER A 45 -9.77 8.07 -29.44
C SER A 45 -9.44 6.97 -30.45
N THR A 46 -10.33 5.98 -30.64
CA THR A 46 -10.13 4.86 -31.55
C THR A 46 -10.29 5.27 -33.00
N PHE A 47 -11.32 6.06 -33.31
CA PHE A 47 -11.61 6.53 -34.68
C PHE A 47 -10.91 7.85 -35.05
N ALA A 48 -10.11 8.43 -34.16
CA ALA A 48 -9.26 9.57 -34.44
C ALA A 48 -8.09 9.26 -35.39
N GLU A 49 -7.77 7.98 -35.60
CA GLU A 49 -6.84 7.51 -36.62
C GLU A 49 -7.51 7.52 -38.00
N ASP A 50 -6.73 7.65 -39.07
CA ASP A 50 -7.21 7.66 -40.45
C ASP A 50 -7.72 6.27 -40.90
N ILE A 51 -8.70 5.74 -40.17
CA ILE A 51 -9.38 4.50 -40.55
C ILE A 51 -10.38 4.83 -41.68
N GLN A 52 -10.05 4.41 -42.90
CA GLN A 52 -10.95 4.56 -44.04
C GLN A 52 -12.24 3.79 -43.80
N HIS A 53 -13.34 4.49 -43.80
CA HIS A 53 -14.65 3.93 -43.59
C HIS A 53 -15.15 3.22 -44.81
N SER A 54 -15.76 2.05 -44.64
CA SER A 54 -16.43 1.31 -45.70
C SER A 54 -17.93 1.15 -45.43
N GLU A 55 -18.70 1.06 -46.45
CA GLU A 55 -20.16 0.85 -46.37
C GLU A 55 -20.55 -0.45 -45.64
N THR A 56 -19.61 -1.39 -45.48
CA THR A 56 -19.82 -2.72 -44.88
C THR A 56 -19.83 -2.71 -43.34
N ASN A 57 -19.60 -1.63 -42.67
CA ASN A 57 -19.51 -1.51 -41.18
C ASN A 57 -18.53 -2.47 -40.52
N GLU A 58 -17.62 -3.09 -41.26
CA GLU A 58 -16.69 -4.08 -40.73
C GLU A 58 -15.71 -3.49 -39.70
N GLU A 59 -15.35 -2.22 -39.88
CA GLU A 59 -14.49 -1.49 -38.97
C GLU A 59 -15.16 -1.29 -37.62
N ILE A 60 -16.41 -0.89 -37.58
CA ILE A 60 -17.19 -0.66 -36.37
C ILE A 60 -17.41 -1.97 -35.64
N PHE A 61 -17.76 -3.04 -36.37
CA PHE A 61 -17.94 -4.36 -35.80
C PHE A 61 -16.61 -4.91 -35.24
N GLY A 62 -15.49 -4.64 -35.91
CA GLY A 62 -14.17 -5.01 -35.47
C GLY A 62 -13.76 -4.29 -34.18
N VAL A 63 -13.96 -2.98 -34.11
CA VAL A 63 -13.70 -2.19 -32.91
C VAL A 63 -14.58 -2.66 -31.75
N LEU A 64 -15.87 -2.85 -31.96
CA LEU A 64 -16.78 -3.37 -30.93
C LEU A 64 -16.35 -4.77 -30.44
N SER A 65 -15.95 -5.64 -31.37
CA SER A 65 -15.43 -6.97 -31.03
C SER A 65 -14.19 -6.88 -30.16
N PHE A 66 -13.24 -6.01 -30.49
CA PHE A 66 -12.05 -5.76 -29.66
C PHE A 66 -12.42 -5.22 -28.27
N VAL A 67 -13.30 -4.23 -28.19
CA VAL A 67 -13.75 -3.66 -26.89
C VAL A 67 -14.40 -4.74 -26.03
N PHE A 68 -15.29 -5.55 -26.60
CA PHE A 68 -15.97 -6.63 -25.88
C PHE A 68 -14.99 -7.66 -25.32
N TRP A 69 -14.10 -8.18 -26.15
CA TRP A 69 -13.15 -9.19 -25.72
C TRP A 69 -12.09 -8.63 -24.77
N THR A 70 -11.68 -7.38 -24.94
CA THR A 70 -10.76 -6.71 -24.00
C THR A 70 -11.39 -6.57 -22.62
N LEU A 71 -12.64 -6.08 -22.54
CA LEU A 71 -13.37 -5.98 -21.26
C LEU A 71 -13.61 -7.36 -20.61
N THR A 72 -13.85 -8.38 -21.44
CA THR A 72 -14.04 -9.74 -20.92
C THR A 72 -12.75 -10.36 -20.41
N LEU A 73 -11.68 -10.29 -21.20
CA LEU A 73 -10.42 -10.97 -20.86
C LEU A 73 -9.65 -10.25 -19.74
N ILE A 74 -9.53 -8.93 -19.79
CA ILE A 74 -8.68 -8.19 -18.86
C ILE A 74 -9.46 -7.79 -17.59
N PRO A 75 -10.47 -6.93 -17.58
CA PRO A 75 -11.15 -6.58 -16.34
C PRO A 75 -11.85 -7.76 -15.66
N LEU A 76 -12.63 -8.56 -16.42
CA LEU A 76 -13.46 -9.62 -15.84
C LEU A 76 -12.65 -10.87 -15.50
N ILE A 77 -11.91 -11.45 -16.46
CA ILE A 77 -11.22 -12.72 -16.23
C ILE A 77 -9.91 -12.51 -15.50
N LYS A 78 -9.03 -11.59 -15.93
CA LYS A 78 -7.74 -11.39 -15.29
C LYS A 78 -7.90 -10.71 -13.93
N TYR A 79 -8.53 -9.51 -13.87
CA TYR A 79 -8.60 -8.75 -12.61
C TYR A 79 -9.61 -9.34 -11.64
N VAL A 80 -10.87 -9.39 -11.99
CA VAL A 80 -11.95 -9.76 -11.06
C VAL A 80 -11.87 -11.24 -10.63
N SER A 81 -11.43 -12.14 -11.50
CA SER A 81 -11.38 -13.57 -11.17
C SER A 81 -10.04 -14.04 -10.61
N ILE A 82 -8.90 -13.41 -10.95
CA ILE A 82 -7.57 -13.88 -10.60
C ILE A 82 -6.81 -12.86 -9.73
N VAL A 83 -6.55 -11.63 -10.24
CA VAL A 83 -5.67 -10.65 -9.60
C VAL A 83 -6.22 -10.17 -8.25
N LEU A 84 -7.52 -9.93 -8.13
CA LEU A 84 -8.15 -9.52 -6.87
C LEU A 84 -8.00 -10.56 -5.74
N ARG A 85 -7.65 -11.81 -6.05
CA ARG A 85 -7.33 -12.84 -5.04
C ARG A 85 -5.88 -12.79 -4.57
N ALA A 86 -5.04 -12.03 -5.24
CA ALA A 86 -3.64 -11.81 -4.85
C ALA A 86 -3.55 -10.57 -3.95
N ASP A 87 -4.40 -10.53 -2.94
CA ASP A 87 -4.43 -9.49 -1.94
C ASP A 87 -3.45 -9.75 -0.80
N ASP A 88 -2.98 -8.70 -0.18
CA ASP A 88 -2.18 -8.73 1.04
C ASP A 88 -3.08 -8.36 2.23
N ASN A 89 -3.75 -9.35 2.84
CA ASN A 89 -4.74 -9.16 3.92
C ASN A 89 -5.81 -8.10 3.55
N GLY A 90 -6.33 -8.19 2.34
CA GLY A 90 -7.33 -7.28 1.81
C GLY A 90 -6.75 -6.07 1.08
N GLU A 91 -5.44 -5.86 1.05
CA GLU A 91 -4.79 -4.78 0.29
C GLU A 91 -4.40 -5.21 -1.11
N GLY A 92 -4.56 -4.29 -2.07
CA GLY A 92 -4.17 -4.49 -3.45
C GLY A 92 -3.15 -3.46 -3.95
N GLY A 93 -2.77 -3.59 -5.21
CA GLY A 93 -1.82 -2.71 -5.87
C GLY A 93 -0.41 -3.30 -6.03
N THR A 94 0.43 -2.64 -6.81
CA THR A 94 1.76 -3.14 -7.17
C THR A 94 2.69 -3.29 -5.96
N PHE A 95 2.63 -2.36 -4.98
CA PHE A 95 3.43 -2.47 -3.76
C PHE A 95 2.90 -3.53 -2.79
N ALA A 96 1.58 -3.75 -2.72
CA ALA A 96 1.00 -4.83 -1.93
C ALA A 96 1.46 -6.20 -2.46
N LEU A 97 1.46 -6.41 -3.80
CA LEU A 97 2.02 -7.60 -4.42
C LEU A 97 3.52 -7.76 -4.11
N TYR A 98 4.29 -6.68 -4.16
CA TYR A 98 5.70 -6.71 -3.80
C TYR A 98 5.93 -7.07 -2.32
N SER A 99 5.14 -6.49 -1.41
CA SER A 99 5.15 -6.80 0.03
C SER A 99 4.87 -8.29 0.27
N LEU A 100 3.83 -8.82 -0.39
CA LEU A 100 3.47 -10.23 -0.35
C LEU A 100 4.62 -11.14 -0.83
N ILE A 101 5.27 -10.79 -1.95
CA ILE A 101 6.44 -11.51 -2.47
C ILE A 101 7.62 -11.43 -1.50
N CYS A 102 7.92 -10.25 -0.93
CA CYS A 102 8.98 -10.05 0.04
C CYS A 102 8.80 -10.91 1.29
N ARG A 103 7.57 -11.11 1.73
CA ARG A 103 7.20 -11.91 2.89
C ARG A 103 7.46 -13.41 2.66
N HIS A 104 7.12 -13.92 1.46
CA HIS A 104 7.26 -15.35 1.15
C HIS A 104 8.65 -15.75 0.64
N ALA A 105 9.41 -14.84 0.05
CA ALA A 105 10.65 -15.16 -0.66
C ALA A 105 11.89 -14.38 -0.21
N ASN A 106 11.92 -13.77 0.96
CA ASN A 106 13.10 -13.08 1.50
C ASN A 106 13.81 -12.11 0.51
N VAL A 107 13.03 -11.35 -0.26
CA VAL A 107 13.52 -10.54 -1.38
C VAL A 107 13.78 -9.09 -1.00
N SER A 108 13.33 -8.66 0.18
CA SER A 108 13.50 -7.28 0.66
C SER A 108 14.96 -6.84 0.59
N LEU A 109 15.19 -5.63 0.09
CA LEU A 109 16.52 -5.00 0.05
C LEU A 109 16.83 -4.21 1.33
N LEU A 110 15.84 -3.98 2.19
CA LEU A 110 16.03 -3.31 3.48
C LEU A 110 16.80 -4.26 4.42
N PRO A 111 17.96 -3.83 4.94
CA PRO A 111 18.82 -4.70 5.75
C PRO A 111 18.38 -4.81 7.22
N ASN A 112 17.27 -4.19 7.63
CA ASN A 112 16.79 -4.18 9.02
C ASN A 112 15.79 -5.31 9.35
N ARG A 113 15.72 -6.36 8.52
CA ARG A 113 14.86 -7.51 8.76
C ARG A 113 15.34 -8.31 9.96
N GLN A 114 14.40 -8.74 10.80
CA GLN A 114 14.66 -9.63 11.94
C GLN A 114 13.81 -10.89 11.84
N ILE A 115 14.32 -11.99 12.39
CA ILE A 115 13.59 -13.28 12.47
C ILE A 115 12.30 -13.09 13.30
N ALA A 116 12.35 -12.27 14.36
CA ALA A 116 11.18 -11.94 15.18
C ALA A 116 10.04 -11.24 14.41
N ASP A 117 10.29 -10.64 13.24
CA ASP A 117 9.22 -10.08 12.41
C ASP A 117 8.41 -11.19 11.72
N GLU A 118 8.99 -12.37 11.53
CA GLU A 118 8.32 -13.55 10.96
C GLU A 118 7.40 -14.24 11.97
N GLU A 119 7.55 -13.95 13.25
CA GLU A 119 6.72 -14.48 14.33
C GLU A 119 5.40 -13.72 14.51
N LEU A 120 5.22 -12.58 13.85
CA LEU A 120 3.95 -11.84 13.86
C LEU A 120 2.78 -12.75 13.46
N SER A 121 1.69 -12.64 14.19
CA SER A 121 0.47 -13.45 13.93
C SER A 121 -0.09 -13.22 12.53
N THR A 122 -0.04 -11.98 12.05
CA THR A 122 -0.40 -11.61 10.67
C THR A 122 0.52 -12.23 9.63
N TYR A 123 1.78 -12.45 9.97
CA TYR A 123 2.77 -13.10 9.10
C TYR A 123 2.57 -14.63 9.06
N LYS A 124 2.21 -15.25 10.20
CA LYS A 124 2.01 -16.70 10.35
C LYS A 124 0.70 -17.19 9.73
N LEU A 125 -0.35 -16.36 9.72
CA LEU A 125 -1.66 -16.71 9.16
C LEU A 125 -1.63 -17.07 7.68
N GLU A 126 -0.64 -16.57 6.94
CA GLU A 126 -0.48 -16.83 5.50
C GLU A 126 0.58 -17.88 5.18
N ARG A 127 1.32 -18.35 6.18
CA ARG A 127 2.35 -19.35 5.96
C ARG A 127 1.71 -20.75 6.02
N PRO A 128 1.63 -21.51 4.92
CA PRO A 128 1.20 -22.91 5.02
C PRO A 128 2.19 -23.68 5.91
N PRO A 129 1.71 -24.67 6.67
CA PRO A 129 2.57 -25.51 7.50
C PRO A 129 3.69 -26.09 6.65
N ASP A 130 4.91 -26.03 7.16
CA ASP A 130 6.19 -26.38 6.56
C ASP A 130 6.11 -27.48 5.47
N THR A 131 5.77 -27.11 4.28
CA THR A 131 6.02 -27.97 3.13
C THR A 131 7.47 -27.73 2.69
N THR A 132 8.28 -28.74 2.86
CA THR A 132 9.71 -28.82 2.54
C THR A 132 10.07 -28.58 1.08
N ASP A 133 9.13 -28.19 0.25
CA ASP A 133 9.34 -27.89 -1.16
C ASP A 133 9.88 -26.43 -1.33
N LYS A 134 11.20 -26.30 -1.16
CA LYS A 134 11.92 -25.09 -1.57
C LYS A 134 11.79 -24.94 -3.07
N SER A 135 10.80 -24.17 -3.53
CA SER A 135 10.66 -23.84 -4.95
C SER A 135 12.03 -23.37 -5.49
N ARG A 136 12.51 -23.99 -6.57
CA ARG A 136 13.79 -23.62 -7.21
C ARG A 136 13.83 -22.12 -7.57
N ILE A 137 12.66 -21.54 -7.89
CA ILE A 137 12.51 -20.13 -8.22
C ILE A 137 12.76 -19.27 -6.97
N LYS A 138 12.26 -19.67 -5.79
CA LYS A 138 12.52 -18.99 -4.52
C LYS A 138 14.00 -18.94 -4.21
N ALA A 139 14.66 -20.10 -4.22
CA ALA A 139 16.09 -20.20 -3.96
C ALA A 139 16.94 -19.39 -4.98
N TRP A 140 16.54 -19.38 -6.25
CA TRP A 140 17.20 -18.63 -7.29
C TRP A 140 17.06 -17.11 -7.10
N LEU A 141 15.86 -16.64 -6.73
CA LEU A 141 15.58 -15.23 -6.47
C LEU A 141 16.33 -14.74 -5.22
N GLU A 142 16.36 -15.53 -4.15
CA GLU A 142 17.09 -15.22 -2.91
C GLU A 142 18.61 -15.15 -3.14
N LYS A 143 19.16 -16.02 -3.97
CA LYS A 143 20.59 -16.08 -4.25
C LYS A 143 21.11 -14.88 -5.05
N HIS A 144 20.32 -14.31 -5.96
CA HIS A 144 20.79 -13.31 -6.92
C HIS A 144 20.34 -11.88 -6.56
N ARG A 145 21.23 -11.09 -5.94
CA ARG A 145 20.98 -9.67 -5.61
C ARG A 145 20.52 -8.85 -6.81
N LYS A 146 21.04 -9.11 -8.02
CA LYS A 146 20.64 -8.38 -9.24
C LYS A 146 19.16 -8.56 -9.58
N LEU A 147 18.61 -9.75 -9.36
CA LEU A 147 17.18 -10.02 -9.60
C LEU A 147 16.29 -9.31 -8.59
N ARG A 148 16.70 -9.26 -7.33
CA ARG A 148 15.97 -8.51 -6.29
C ARG A 148 15.92 -7.02 -6.61
N VAL A 149 17.05 -6.45 -7.08
CA VAL A 149 17.09 -5.06 -7.53
C VAL A 149 16.22 -4.85 -8.77
N ALA A 150 16.27 -5.76 -9.75
CA ALA A 150 15.44 -5.68 -10.96
C ALA A 150 13.92 -5.76 -10.61
N LEU A 151 13.55 -6.63 -9.68
CA LEU A 151 12.16 -6.72 -9.19
C LEU A 151 11.71 -5.41 -8.55
N LEU A 152 12.52 -4.81 -7.66
CA LEU A 152 12.21 -3.52 -7.06
C LEU A 152 12.08 -2.40 -8.10
N ILE A 153 13.00 -2.32 -9.05
CA ILE A 153 12.94 -1.32 -10.15
C ILE A 153 11.65 -1.49 -10.94
N MET A 154 11.26 -2.73 -11.26
CA MET A 154 10.02 -3.00 -11.99
C MET A 154 8.78 -2.57 -11.20
N VAL A 155 8.73 -2.83 -9.90
CA VAL A 155 7.66 -2.34 -9.03
C VAL A 155 7.62 -0.82 -8.98
N MET A 156 8.78 -0.17 -8.88
CA MET A 156 8.88 1.30 -8.93
C MET A 156 8.40 1.87 -10.26
N ILE A 157 8.71 1.22 -11.41
CA ILE A 157 8.17 1.63 -12.71
C ILE A 157 6.64 1.57 -12.69
N GLY A 158 6.06 0.45 -12.26
CA GLY A 158 4.60 0.30 -12.14
C GLY A 158 4.01 1.41 -11.27
N THR A 159 4.58 1.65 -10.11
CA THR A 159 4.13 2.70 -9.19
C THR A 159 4.21 4.10 -9.79
N CYS A 160 5.34 4.45 -10.43
CA CYS A 160 5.49 5.75 -11.08
C CYS A 160 4.48 5.95 -12.20
N MET A 161 4.16 4.89 -12.94
CA MET A 161 3.14 4.92 -13.99
C MET A 161 1.72 5.09 -13.41
N VAL A 162 1.38 4.44 -12.28
CA VAL A 162 0.09 4.67 -11.60
C VAL A 162 -0.02 6.10 -11.10
N ILE A 163 1.03 6.67 -10.50
CA ILE A 163 1.04 8.07 -10.07
C ILE A 163 0.89 9.00 -11.28
N GLY A 164 1.53 8.67 -12.41
CA GLY A 164 1.38 9.39 -13.68
C GLY A 164 -0.04 9.33 -14.23
N ASP A 165 -0.70 8.17 -14.14
CA ASP A 165 -2.10 8.01 -14.51
C ASP A 165 -3.04 8.81 -13.58
N GLY A 166 -2.68 8.96 -12.31
CA GLY A 166 -3.36 9.84 -11.34
C GLY A 166 -3.35 11.32 -11.74
N VAL A 167 -2.45 11.75 -12.65
CA VAL A 167 -2.46 13.07 -13.29
C VAL A 167 -3.32 13.06 -14.56
N LEU A 168 -3.19 12.02 -15.39
CA LEU A 168 -3.78 11.98 -16.72
C LEU A 168 -5.27 11.67 -16.70
N THR A 169 -5.69 10.72 -15.90
CA THR A 169 -7.08 10.24 -15.86
C THR A 169 -8.08 11.29 -15.38
N PRO A 170 -7.84 12.10 -14.32
CA PRO A 170 -8.75 13.20 -13.99
C PRO A 170 -8.85 14.25 -15.10
N ALA A 171 -7.74 14.55 -15.77
CA ALA A 171 -7.71 15.52 -16.86
C ALA A 171 -8.55 15.04 -18.04
N ILE A 172 -8.36 13.79 -18.53
CA ILE A 172 -9.13 13.26 -19.68
C ILE A 172 -10.60 13.05 -19.34
N SER A 173 -10.92 12.56 -18.15
CA SER A 173 -12.29 12.26 -17.74
C SER A 173 -13.14 13.54 -17.66
N VAL A 174 -12.63 14.57 -16.99
CA VAL A 174 -13.34 15.85 -16.88
C VAL A 174 -13.41 16.55 -18.23
N PHE A 175 -12.30 16.61 -18.97
CA PHE A 175 -12.27 17.24 -20.30
C PHE A 175 -13.26 16.56 -21.26
N SER A 176 -13.30 15.23 -21.29
CA SER A 176 -14.22 14.47 -22.17
C SER A 176 -15.67 14.65 -21.76
N ALA A 177 -15.96 14.74 -20.47
CA ALA A 177 -17.32 15.03 -20.01
C ALA A 177 -17.76 16.46 -20.41
N VAL A 178 -16.89 17.46 -20.24
CA VAL A 178 -17.18 18.86 -20.60
C VAL A 178 -17.23 19.07 -22.10
N SER A 179 -16.49 18.27 -22.90
CA SER A 179 -16.50 18.38 -24.38
C SER A 179 -17.90 18.16 -24.99
N GLY A 180 -18.84 17.55 -24.27
CA GLY A 180 -20.25 17.49 -24.67
C GLY A 180 -20.93 18.86 -24.86
N LEU A 181 -20.41 19.93 -24.25
CA LEU A 181 -20.86 21.30 -24.47
C LEU A 181 -20.61 21.79 -25.90
N GLU A 182 -19.63 21.21 -26.62
CA GLU A 182 -19.31 21.57 -28.00
C GLU A 182 -20.52 21.40 -28.94
N PHE A 183 -21.44 20.47 -28.64
CA PHE A 183 -22.63 20.23 -29.45
C PHE A 183 -23.75 21.26 -29.20
N SER A 184 -23.68 21.97 -28.10
CA SER A 184 -24.72 22.95 -27.68
C SER A 184 -24.30 24.41 -27.87
N LEU A 185 -22.98 24.66 -28.11
CA LEU A 185 -22.41 25.99 -28.27
C LEU A 185 -22.16 26.34 -29.75
N SER A 186 -22.25 27.64 -30.10
CA SER A 186 -21.86 28.15 -31.43
C SER A 186 -20.37 27.91 -31.70
N LYS A 187 -20.00 27.74 -32.97
CA LYS A 187 -18.65 27.37 -33.40
C LYS A 187 -17.56 28.29 -32.85
N ASP A 188 -17.83 29.58 -32.71
CA ASP A 188 -16.85 30.58 -32.28
C ASP A 188 -16.52 30.53 -30.77
N HIS A 189 -17.35 29.88 -29.96
CA HIS A 189 -17.18 29.81 -28.48
C HIS A 189 -16.73 28.42 -27.99
N ARG A 190 -16.59 27.43 -28.88
CA ARG A 190 -16.30 26.03 -28.49
C ARG A 190 -14.97 25.86 -27.79
N GLU A 191 -13.88 26.32 -28.40
CA GLU A 191 -12.53 26.15 -27.84
C GLU A 191 -12.31 27.00 -26.58
N TYR A 192 -12.91 28.17 -26.52
CA TYR A 192 -12.72 29.11 -25.40
C TYR A 192 -13.51 28.72 -24.14
N ALA A 193 -14.56 27.94 -24.25
CA ALA A 193 -15.42 27.57 -23.09
C ALA A 193 -14.99 26.28 -22.40
N VAL A 194 -14.60 25.24 -23.15
CA VAL A 194 -14.32 23.90 -22.62
C VAL A 194 -13.12 23.91 -21.66
N ILE A 195 -12.03 24.58 -22.03
CA ILE A 195 -10.79 24.57 -21.23
C ILE A 195 -10.98 25.26 -19.87
N PRO A 196 -11.50 26.50 -19.78
CA PRO A 196 -11.71 27.17 -18.49
C PRO A 196 -12.67 26.39 -17.58
N ILE A 197 -13.76 25.83 -18.13
CA ILE A 197 -14.74 25.05 -17.37
C ILE A 197 -14.05 23.79 -16.82
N THR A 198 -13.25 23.10 -17.63
CA THR A 198 -12.47 21.93 -17.19
C THR A 198 -11.50 22.31 -16.06
N CYS A 199 -10.78 23.43 -16.18
CA CYS A 199 -9.85 23.90 -15.13
C CYS A 199 -10.59 24.20 -13.82
N VAL A 200 -11.77 24.86 -13.89
CA VAL A 200 -12.58 25.17 -12.70
C VAL A 200 -13.06 23.87 -12.04
N ILE A 201 -13.54 22.90 -12.81
CA ILE A 201 -14.01 21.61 -12.27
C ILE A 201 -12.86 20.85 -11.65
N LEU A 202 -11.68 20.80 -12.29
CA LEU A 202 -10.48 20.17 -11.74
C LEU A 202 -10.04 20.85 -10.44
N ALA A 203 -9.97 22.18 -10.39
CA ALA A 203 -9.63 22.89 -9.17
C ALA A 203 -10.62 22.60 -8.04
N PHE A 204 -11.92 22.57 -8.33
CA PHE A 204 -12.97 22.21 -7.38
C PHE A 204 -12.83 20.76 -6.91
N LEU A 205 -12.55 19.81 -7.81
CA LEU A 205 -12.31 18.40 -7.51
C LEU A 205 -11.21 18.21 -6.46
N PHE A 206 -10.04 18.82 -6.69
CA PHE A 206 -8.90 18.71 -5.78
C PHE A 206 -9.11 19.50 -4.48
N ALA A 207 -9.82 20.61 -4.51
CA ALA A 207 -10.21 21.34 -3.30
C ALA A 207 -11.18 20.53 -2.41
N LEU A 208 -12.07 19.75 -3.02
CA LEU A 208 -13.02 18.89 -2.31
C LEU A 208 -12.32 17.78 -1.53
N GLN A 209 -11.15 17.33 -1.99
CA GLN A 209 -10.33 16.32 -1.29
C GLN A 209 -9.95 16.76 0.13
N HIS A 210 -9.72 18.04 0.34
CA HIS A 210 -9.32 18.58 1.64
C HIS A 210 -10.37 18.34 2.74
N TYR A 211 -11.65 18.34 2.37
CA TYR A 211 -12.76 18.12 3.32
C TYR A 211 -12.98 16.63 3.67
N GLY A 212 -12.23 15.74 3.05
CA GLY A 212 -12.31 14.29 3.26
C GLY A 212 -13.41 13.63 2.43
N THR A 213 -12.99 12.65 1.62
CA THR A 213 -13.88 11.87 0.75
C THR A 213 -14.95 11.09 1.51
N HIS A 214 -14.73 10.82 2.80
CA HIS A 214 -15.69 10.11 3.65
C HIS A 214 -17.05 10.83 3.78
N ARG A 215 -17.04 12.17 3.89
CA ARG A 215 -18.27 12.96 4.06
C ARG A 215 -19.11 13.03 2.79
N VAL A 216 -18.46 12.95 1.63
CA VAL A 216 -19.11 13.11 0.31
C VAL A 216 -19.33 11.74 -0.35
N GLY A 217 -18.65 10.69 0.11
CA GLY A 217 -18.66 9.36 -0.49
C GLY A 217 -20.03 8.69 -0.57
N PHE A 218 -20.98 9.04 0.31
CA PHE A 218 -22.34 8.49 0.23
C PHE A 218 -23.10 8.99 -1.02
N LEU A 219 -22.71 10.17 -1.59
CA LEU A 219 -23.29 10.69 -2.83
C LEU A 219 -22.67 10.06 -4.09
N PHE A 220 -21.50 9.46 -3.97
CA PHE A 220 -20.78 8.93 -5.13
C PHE A 220 -21.47 7.71 -5.74
N ALA A 221 -21.91 6.77 -4.91
CA ALA A 221 -22.57 5.57 -5.37
C ALA A 221 -23.87 5.84 -6.15
N PRO A 222 -24.80 6.68 -5.69
CA PRO A 222 -26.01 7.02 -6.45
C PRO A 222 -25.73 7.76 -7.76
N ILE A 223 -24.71 8.62 -7.82
CA ILE A 223 -24.32 9.31 -9.07
C ILE A 223 -23.82 8.31 -10.10
N VAL A 224 -22.88 7.42 -9.74
CA VAL A 224 -22.36 6.41 -10.66
C VAL A 224 -23.45 5.40 -11.06
N LEU A 225 -24.31 5.00 -10.12
CA LEU A 225 -25.44 4.13 -10.41
C LEU A 225 -26.39 4.77 -11.42
N ALA A 226 -26.77 6.02 -11.22
CA ALA A 226 -27.61 6.76 -12.17
C ALA A 226 -26.93 6.89 -13.54
N TRP A 227 -25.63 7.12 -13.56
CA TRP A 227 -24.83 7.17 -14.79
C TRP A 227 -24.83 5.82 -15.53
N LEU A 228 -24.60 4.70 -14.84
CA LEU A 228 -24.62 3.36 -15.41
C LEU A 228 -26.00 3.02 -16.00
N PHE A 229 -27.08 3.34 -15.31
CA PHE A 229 -28.44 3.17 -15.83
C PHE A 229 -28.72 4.08 -17.03
N CYS A 230 -28.26 5.33 -16.98
CA CYS A 230 -28.41 6.27 -18.09
C CYS A 230 -27.71 5.77 -19.36
N MET A 231 -26.42 5.37 -19.24
CA MET A 231 -25.66 4.80 -20.37
C MET A 231 -26.33 3.54 -20.93
N SER A 232 -26.79 2.65 -20.04
CA SER A 232 -27.46 1.41 -20.43
C SER A 232 -28.77 1.67 -21.16
N ALA A 233 -29.56 2.62 -20.70
CA ALA A 233 -30.82 3.02 -21.31
C ALA A 233 -30.61 3.63 -22.72
N VAL A 234 -29.66 4.55 -22.85
CA VAL A 234 -29.25 5.15 -24.12
C VAL A 234 -28.69 4.08 -25.05
N GLY A 235 -27.86 3.18 -24.56
CA GLY A 235 -27.30 2.06 -25.31
C GLY A 235 -28.38 1.13 -25.84
N LEU A 236 -29.30 0.71 -24.99
CA LEU A 236 -30.42 -0.17 -25.38
C LEU A 236 -31.34 0.50 -26.40
N TYR A 237 -31.68 1.79 -26.19
CA TYR A 237 -32.44 2.57 -27.14
C TYR A 237 -31.78 2.57 -28.52
N ASN A 238 -30.49 2.85 -28.59
CA ASN A 238 -29.75 2.89 -29.85
C ASN A 238 -29.68 1.51 -30.54
N ILE A 239 -29.53 0.43 -29.79
CA ILE A 239 -29.51 -0.94 -30.34
C ILE A 239 -30.86 -1.25 -30.98
N ILE A 240 -31.96 -1.00 -30.28
CA ILE A 240 -33.31 -1.33 -30.78
C ILE A 240 -33.69 -0.45 -31.98
N HIS A 241 -33.37 0.85 -31.92
CA HIS A 241 -33.81 1.81 -32.92
C HIS A 241 -32.97 1.80 -34.20
N TRP A 242 -31.62 1.67 -34.07
CA TRP A 242 -30.72 1.84 -35.21
C TRP A 242 -30.26 0.49 -35.83
N ASN A 243 -29.74 -0.43 -35.00
CA ASN A 243 -29.21 -1.70 -35.48
C ASN A 243 -29.38 -2.83 -34.47
N PRO A 244 -30.50 -3.56 -34.49
CA PRO A 244 -30.72 -4.70 -33.60
C PRO A 244 -29.74 -5.87 -33.80
N HIS A 245 -29.11 -5.98 -34.96
CA HIS A 245 -28.19 -7.07 -35.30
C HIS A 245 -26.74 -6.80 -34.87
N ILE A 246 -26.47 -5.72 -34.11
CA ILE A 246 -25.13 -5.35 -33.66
C ILE A 246 -24.45 -6.46 -32.81
N TYR A 247 -25.22 -7.37 -32.18
CA TYR A 247 -24.71 -8.50 -31.43
C TYR A 247 -23.79 -9.42 -32.23
N GLN A 248 -23.92 -9.44 -33.59
CA GLN A 248 -23.00 -10.20 -34.45
C GLN A 248 -21.56 -9.79 -34.31
N ALA A 249 -21.30 -8.53 -33.95
CA ALA A 249 -19.97 -8.00 -33.70
C ALA A 249 -19.27 -8.60 -32.45
N LEU A 250 -19.97 -9.34 -31.60
CA LEU A 250 -19.38 -10.07 -30.48
C LEU A 250 -18.52 -11.27 -30.94
N ASN A 251 -18.69 -11.71 -32.19
CA ASN A 251 -17.89 -12.79 -32.76
C ASN A 251 -16.43 -12.33 -32.95
N PRO A 252 -15.41 -13.04 -32.38
CA PRO A 252 -14.00 -12.66 -32.50
C PRO A 252 -13.45 -12.69 -33.93
N TYR A 253 -14.20 -13.27 -34.87
CA TYR A 253 -13.87 -13.25 -36.32
C TYR A 253 -13.75 -11.82 -36.86
N TYR A 254 -14.56 -10.90 -36.35
CA TYR A 254 -14.50 -9.49 -36.75
C TYR A 254 -13.22 -8.79 -36.35
N MET A 255 -12.55 -9.22 -35.24
CA MET A 255 -11.24 -8.73 -34.86
C MET A 255 -10.18 -9.04 -35.93
N LEU A 256 -10.18 -10.29 -36.43
CA LEU A 256 -9.26 -10.70 -37.49
C LEU A 256 -9.54 -9.96 -38.81
N LYS A 257 -10.83 -9.80 -39.17
CA LYS A 257 -11.25 -9.08 -40.36
C LYS A 257 -10.83 -7.61 -40.32
N PHE A 258 -11.00 -6.97 -39.16
CA PHE A 258 -10.58 -5.60 -38.92
C PHE A 258 -9.06 -5.42 -39.11
N LEU A 259 -8.24 -6.23 -38.47
CA LEU A 259 -6.78 -6.15 -38.63
C LEU A 259 -6.30 -6.43 -40.04
N LYS A 260 -6.94 -7.38 -40.75
CA LYS A 260 -6.60 -7.66 -42.16
C LYS A 260 -6.91 -6.49 -43.06
N LYS A 261 -8.03 -5.78 -42.83
CA LYS A 261 -8.49 -4.68 -43.66
C LYS A 261 -7.72 -3.38 -43.39
N THR A 262 -7.56 -3.03 -42.10
CA THR A 262 -6.98 -1.74 -41.65
C THR A 262 -5.46 -1.80 -41.50
N ARG A 263 -4.87 -2.99 -41.40
CA ARG A 263 -3.41 -3.22 -41.26
C ARG A 263 -2.78 -2.31 -40.19
N LYS A 264 -1.87 -1.39 -40.60
CA LYS A 264 -1.11 -0.50 -39.69
C LYS A 264 -2.03 0.43 -38.90
N TYR A 265 -3.03 1.04 -39.51
CA TYR A 265 -3.94 1.98 -38.85
C TYR A 265 -4.83 1.28 -37.80
N GLY A 266 -5.29 0.07 -38.11
CA GLY A 266 -6.03 -0.74 -37.14
C GLY A 266 -5.20 -1.17 -35.96
N TRP A 267 -3.92 -1.42 -36.15
CA TRP A 267 -3.01 -1.67 -35.02
C TRP A 267 -2.81 -0.41 -34.18
N MET A 268 -2.61 0.76 -34.79
CA MET A 268 -2.50 2.02 -34.09
C MET A 268 -3.77 2.36 -33.30
N SER A 269 -4.96 2.04 -33.82
CA SER A 269 -6.24 2.27 -33.15
C SER A 269 -6.46 1.40 -31.90
N LEU A 270 -5.71 0.28 -31.75
CA LEU A 270 -5.72 -0.50 -30.51
C LEU A 270 -5.33 0.33 -29.28
N GLY A 271 -4.50 1.36 -29.43
CA GLY A 271 -4.18 2.31 -28.38
C GLY A 271 -5.40 3.12 -27.89
N GLY A 272 -6.39 3.36 -28.74
CA GLY A 272 -7.67 3.96 -28.34
C GLY A 272 -8.62 2.94 -27.68
N ILE A 273 -8.67 1.71 -28.24
CA ILE A 273 -9.47 0.62 -27.69
C ILE A 273 -9.03 0.25 -26.27
N LEU A 274 -7.71 0.26 -26.00
CA LEU A 274 -7.13 0.03 -24.70
C LEU A 274 -7.78 0.87 -23.58
N LEU A 275 -8.22 2.07 -23.88
CA LEU A 275 -8.85 2.97 -22.91
C LEU A 275 -10.16 2.42 -22.33
N CYS A 276 -10.76 1.36 -22.92
CA CYS A 276 -11.95 0.73 -22.35
C CYS A 276 -11.68 -0.03 -21.04
N MET A 277 -10.43 -0.40 -20.76
CA MET A 277 -10.04 -1.12 -19.55
C MET A 277 -9.31 -0.25 -18.51
N THR A 278 -9.23 1.09 -18.72
CA THR A 278 -8.74 2.02 -17.68
C THR A 278 -9.59 1.88 -16.42
N GLY A 279 -8.97 2.09 -15.25
CA GLY A 279 -9.64 1.88 -13.96
C GLY A 279 -9.58 0.45 -13.41
N SER A 280 -9.19 -0.56 -14.21
CA SER A 280 -9.04 -1.93 -13.70
C SER A 280 -7.90 -2.05 -12.66
N GLU A 281 -6.83 -1.28 -12.83
CA GLU A 281 -5.73 -1.23 -11.87
C GLU A 281 -6.11 -0.45 -10.61
N ALA A 282 -6.87 0.65 -10.76
CA ALA A 282 -7.42 1.39 -9.63
C ALA A 282 -8.38 0.50 -8.81
N MET A 283 -9.21 -0.31 -9.45
CA MET A 283 -10.06 -1.31 -8.79
C MET A 283 -9.24 -2.27 -7.93
N PHE A 284 -8.07 -2.68 -8.37
CA PHE A 284 -7.17 -3.54 -7.59
C PHE A 284 -6.48 -2.76 -6.47
N ALA A 285 -6.04 -1.54 -6.71
CA ALA A 285 -5.38 -0.70 -5.71
C ALA A 285 -6.31 -0.30 -4.55
N ASP A 286 -7.60 -0.09 -4.84
CA ASP A 286 -8.62 0.28 -3.84
C ASP A 286 -9.30 -0.94 -3.18
N LEU A 287 -8.81 -2.15 -3.41
CA LEU A 287 -9.34 -3.39 -2.81
C LEU A 287 -9.46 -3.30 -1.29
N GLY A 288 -8.53 -2.63 -0.65
CA GLY A 288 -8.49 -2.49 0.79
C GLY A 288 -9.66 -1.78 1.47
N HIS A 289 -10.49 -1.11 0.71
CA HIS A 289 -11.69 -0.43 1.23
C HIS A 289 -12.94 -1.32 1.24
N PHE A 290 -12.95 -2.42 0.48
CA PHE A 290 -14.12 -3.26 0.26
C PHE A 290 -13.76 -4.75 0.30
N SER A 291 -14.76 -5.62 0.52
CA SER A 291 -14.53 -7.05 0.43
C SER A 291 -14.42 -7.51 -1.04
N TYR A 292 -13.56 -8.49 -1.30
CA TYR A 292 -13.40 -9.13 -2.60
C TYR A 292 -14.74 -9.51 -3.25
N SER A 293 -15.63 -10.15 -2.48
CA SER A 293 -16.94 -10.59 -2.96
C SER A 293 -17.85 -9.42 -3.34
N ALA A 294 -17.76 -8.29 -2.66
CA ALA A 294 -18.54 -7.09 -2.97
C ALA A 294 -18.11 -6.48 -4.30
N ILE A 295 -16.81 -6.34 -4.54
CA ILE A 295 -16.25 -5.86 -5.79
C ILE A 295 -16.61 -6.78 -6.93
N GLN A 296 -16.44 -8.10 -6.76
CA GLN A 296 -16.77 -9.07 -7.79
C GLN A 296 -18.26 -9.02 -8.19
N LEU A 297 -19.16 -8.93 -7.20
CA LEU A 297 -20.60 -8.85 -7.43
C LEU A 297 -20.99 -7.58 -8.20
N ALA A 298 -20.50 -6.41 -7.75
CA ALA A 298 -20.80 -5.13 -8.37
C ALA A 298 -20.31 -5.08 -9.84
N PHE A 299 -19.10 -5.56 -10.10
CA PHE A 299 -18.55 -5.61 -11.44
C PHE A 299 -19.36 -6.51 -12.35
N THR A 300 -19.53 -7.78 -11.97
CA THR A 300 -20.10 -8.81 -12.83
C THR A 300 -21.58 -8.58 -13.13
N CYS A 301 -22.36 -8.13 -12.12
CA CYS A 301 -23.82 -7.99 -12.28
C CYS A 301 -24.26 -6.63 -12.80
N LEU A 302 -23.50 -5.56 -12.59
CA LEU A 302 -23.95 -4.21 -12.93
C LEU A 302 -22.99 -3.49 -13.89
N VAL A 303 -21.73 -3.34 -13.53
CA VAL A 303 -20.78 -2.49 -14.29
C VAL A 303 -20.49 -3.08 -15.67
N TYR A 304 -20.12 -4.35 -15.73
CA TYR A 304 -19.78 -5.03 -16.99
C TYR A 304 -20.95 -5.05 -17.99
N PRO A 305 -22.18 -5.47 -17.62
CA PRO A 305 -23.32 -5.42 -18.55
C PRO A 305 -23.64 -4.00 -19.01
N ALA A 306 -23.56 -2.99 -18.11
CA ALA A 306 -23.83 -1.61 -18.46
C ALA A 306 -22.82 -1.07 -19.50
N LEU A 307 -21.53 -1.39 -19.34
CA LEU A 307 -20.48 -1.01 -20.28
C LEU A 307 -20.69 -1.64 -21.65
N ILE A 308 -20.99 -2.95 -21.70
CA ILE A 308 -21.25 -3.64 -22.95
C ILE A 308 -22.43 -3.03 -23.70
N LEU A 309 -23.54 -2.72 -22.99
CA LEU A 309 -24.70 -2.05 -23.58
C LEU A 309 -24.35 -0.67 -24.12
N ALA A 310 -23.56 0.10 -23.37
CA ALA A 310 -23.13 1.44 -23.80
C ALA A 310 -22.28 1.39 -25.08
N TYR A 311 -21.30 0.50 -25.15
CA TYR A 311 -20.45 0.35 -26.35
C TYR A 311 -21.21 -0.22 -27.55
N MET A 312 -22.07 -1.22 -27.34
CA MET A 312 -22.93 -1.74 -28.37
C MET A 312 -23.89 -0.67 -28.92
N GLY A 313 -24.47 0.17 -28.04
CA GLY A 313 -25.35 1.26 -28.44
C GLY A 313 -24.63 2.34 -29.26
N GLN A 314 -23.40 2.72 -28.89
CA GLN A 314 -22.62 3.63 -29.71
C GLN A 314 -22.28 3.03 -31.07
N ALA A 315 -21.85 1.77 -31.12
CA ALA A 315 -21.57 1.08 -32.36
C ALA A 315 -22.84 0.93 -33.26
N ALA A 316 -24.01 0.67 -32.68
CA ALA A 316 -25.28 0.60 -33.41
C ALA A 316 -25.64 1.93 -34.07
N TYR A 317 -25.45 3.05 -33.33
CA TYR A 317 -25.65 4.40 -33.87
C TYR A 317 -24.69 4.68 -35.03
N LEU A 318 -23.38 4.47 -34.79
CA LEU A 318 -22.35 4.73 -35.79
C LEU A 318 -22.50 3.89 -37.06
N SER A 319 -23.05 2.68 -36.96
CA SER A 319 -23.26 1.79 -38.10
C SER A 319 -24.30 2.29 -39.14
N LYS A 320 -25.08 3.31 -38.77
CA LYS A 320 -26.09 3.94 -39.61
C LYS A 320 -25.80 5.37 -40.01
N HIS A 321 -24.86 6.01 -39.32
CA HIS A 321 -24.54 7.43 -39.53
C HIS A 321 -23.05 7.57 -39.95
N HIS A 322 -22.82 7.29 -41.23
CA HIS A 322 -21.46 7.28 -41.79
C HIS A 322 -20.83 8.68 -41.95
N ASP A 323 -21.66 9.72 -42.07
CA ASP A 323 -21.23 11.10 -42.32
C ASP A 323 -20.41 11.70 -41.19
N PHE A 324 -20.53 11.19 -39.96
CA PHE A 324 -19.82 11.69 -38.79
C PHE A 324 -18.34 11.26 -38.70
N TYR A 325 -17.93 10.23 -39.44
CA TYR A 325 -16.55 9.76 -39.44
C TYR A 325 -15.54 10.79 -40.01
N SER A 326 -16.02 11.56 -41.00
CA SER A 326 -15.15 12.57 -41.65
C SER A 326 -15.01 13.86 -40.86
N SER A 327 -15.80 14.06 -39.80
CA SER A 327 -15.91 15.33 -39.09
C SER A 327 -15.15 15.43 -37.76
N SER A 328 -14.27 14.49 -37.40
CA SER A 328 -13.58 14.42 -36.09
C SER A 328 -14.51 14.56 -34.85
N GLN A 329 -15.83 14.45 -35.04
CA GLN A 329 -16.84 14.64 -34.02
C GLN A 329 -17.35 13.33 -33.41
N VAL A 330 -16.71 12.19 -33.70
CA VAL A 330 -17.10 10.89 -33.15
C VAL A 330 -16.99 10.93 -31.62
N GLY A 331 -18.08 10.62 -30.94
CA GLY A 331 -18.09 10.59 -29.48
C GLY A 331 -19.42 10.10 -28.91
N PHE A 332 -19.48 9.87 -27.60
CA PHE A 332 -20.67 9.38 -26.91
C PHE A 332 -21.90 10.29 -27.12
N TYR A 333 -21.72 11.61 -27.06
CA TYR A 333 -22.83 12.58 -27.09
C TYR A 333 -23.57 12.66 -28.42
N ILE A 334 -22.96 12.22 -29.53
CA ILE A 334 -23.62 12.15 -30.82
C ILE A 334 -24.72 11.07 -30.80
N ALA A 335 -24.45 9.96 -30.12
CA ALA A 335 -25.39 8.85 -30.00
C ALA A 335 -26.51 9.12 -28.97
N VAL A 336 -26.49 10.25 -28.28
CA VAL A 336 -27.51 10.64 -27.30
C VAL A 336 -28.61 11.44 -28.01
N PRO A 337 -29.89 11.08 -27.84
CA PRO A 337 -31.01 11.87 -28.40
C PRO A 337 -31.01 13.33 -27.90
N ASP A 338 -31.28 14.30 -28.79
CA ASP A 338 -31.19 15.74 -28.50
C ASP A 338 -32.00 16.17 -27.29
N ARG A 339 -33.16 15.57 -27.05
CA ARG A 339 -34.08 15.91 -25.97
C ARG A 339 -33.52 15.65 -24.58
N ILE A 340 -32.63 14.66 -24.44
CA ILE A 340 -32.05 14.24 -23.13
C ILE A 340 -30.58 14.60 -23.04
N ARG A 341 -29.99 15.27 -24.04
CA ARG A 341 -28.55 15.60 -24.07
C ARG A 341 -28.08 16.41 -22.87
N TRP A 342 -28.84 17.43 -22.45
CA TRP A 342 -28.49 18.26 -21.30
C TRP A 342 -28.49 17.52 -19.95
N PRO A 343 -29.52 16.76 -19.58
CA PRO A 343 -29.47 15.93 -18.37
C PRO A 343 -28.32 14.92 -18.38
N VAL A 344 -28.08 14.29 -19.54
CA VAL A 344 -26.97 13.33 -19.70
C VAL A 344 -25.62 14.01 -19.54
N LEU A 345 -25.44 15.22 -20.07
CA LEU A 345 -24.22 16.02 -19.92
C LEU A 345 -23.93 16.35 -18.45
N VAL A 346 -24.92 16.84 -17.73
CA VAL A 346 -24.77 17.16 -16.31
C VAL A 346 -24.41 15.92 -15.51
N LEU A 347 -25.09 14.81 -15.78
CA LEU A 347 -24.82 13.55 -15.10
C LEU A 347 -23.42 13.02 -15.45
N ALA A 348 -22.97 13.16 -16.69
CA ALA A 348 -21.62 12.79 -17.12
C ALA A 348 -20.53 13.62 -16.42
N ILE A 349 -20.73 14.93 -16.25
CA ILE A 349 -19.81 15.80 -15.50
C ILE A 349 -19.74 15.36 -14.02
N LEU A 350 -20.88 15.13 -13.39
CA LEU A 350 -20.90 14.64 -12.01
C LEU A 350 -20.22 13.28 -11.88
N ALA A 351 -20.48 12.36 -12.81
CA ALA A 351 -19.86 11.04 -12.84
C ALA A 351 -18.34 11.14 -13.08
N SER A 352 -17.86 12.06 -13.94
CA SER A 352 -16.43 12.27 -14.17
C SER A 352 -15.70 12.81 -12.93
N VAL A 353 -16.34 13.68 -12.17
CA VAL A 353 -15.82 14.15 -10.87
C VAL A 353 -15.67 12.97 -9.90
N VAL A 354 -16.69 12.12 -9.80
CA VAL A 354 -16.65 10.93 -8.94
C VAL A 354 -15.60 9.91 -9.44
N GLY A 355 -15.54 9.68 -10.75
CA GLY A 355 -14.56 8.75 -11.34
C GLY A 355 -13.11 9.17 -11.12
N SER A 356 -12.84 10.47 -11.16
CA SER A 356 -11.52 11.02 -10.87
C SER A 356 -11.10 10.84 -9.40
N GLN A 357 -12.04 10.74 -8.47
CA GLN A 357 -11.75 10.49 -7.05
C GLN A 357 -11.11 9.12 -6.81
N ALA A 358 -11.55 8.10 -7.51
CA ALA A 358 -11.03 6.74 -7.38
C ALA A 358 -9.52 6.67 -7.66
N ILE A 359 -9.08 7.26 -8.76
CA ILE A 359 -7.66 7.23 -9.13
C ILE A 359 -6.78 8.11 -8.21
N ILE A 360 -7.33 9.22 -7.70
CA ILE A 360 -6.61 10.09 -6.76
C ILE A 360 -6.43 9.37 -5.42
N SER A 361 -7.46 8.71 -4.89
CA SER A 361 -7.37 7.93 -3.65
C SER A 361 -6.42 6.75 -3.79
N GLY A 362 -6.49 6.01 -4.90
CA GLY A 362 -5.55 4.96 -5.24
C GLY A 362 -4.10 5.44 -5.30
N THR A 363 -3.87 6.62 -5.88
CA THR A 363 -2.54 7.26 -5.92
C THR A 363 -2.02 7.55 -4.51
N PHE A 364 -2.84 8.09 -3.61
CA PHE A 364 -2.44 8.34 -2.22
C PHE A 364 -2.12 7.03 -1.49
N SER A 365 -2.92 5.99 -1.68
CA SER A 365 -2.67 4.66 -1.06
C SER A 365 -1.33 4.08 -1.52
N ILE A 366 -1.02 4.14 -2.80
CA ILE A 366 0.24 3.64 -3.37
C ILE A 366 1.45 4.46 -2.87
N ILE A 367 1.32 5.78 -2.76
CA ILE A 367 2.38 6.63 -2.20
C ILE A 367 2.63 6.27 -0.73
N ASN A 368 1.58 6.07 0.06
CA ASN A 368 1.72 5.66 1.46
C ASN A 368 2.40 4.29 1.59
N GLN A 369 2.00 3.30 0.79
CA GLN A 369 2.65 1.99 0.75
C GLN A 369 4.13 2.10 0.37
N SER A 370 4.48 2.92 -0.63
CA SER A 370 5.86 3.14 -1.07
C SER A 370 6.71 3.88 -0.02
N GLN A 371 6.11 4.82 0.71
CA GLN A 371 6.75 5.52 1.83
C GLN A 371 7.06 4.56 2.99
N SER A 372 6.12 3.68 3.34
CA SER A 372 6.30 2.69 4.41
C SER A 372 7.43 1.71 4.11
N LEU A 373 7.64 1.37 2.84
CA LEU A 373 8.77 0.55 2.40
C LEU A 373 10.06 1.36 2.12
N SER A 374 10.12 2.62 2.59
CA SER A 374 11.28 3.51 2.42
C SER A 374 11.68 3.76 0.95
N CYS A 375 10.72 3.65 0.04
CA CYS A 375 10.91 3.90 -1.39
C CYS A 375 10.46 5.29 -1.84
N PHE A 376 9.80 6.07 -0.98
CA PHE A 376 9.32 7.41 -1.28
C PHE A 376 9.70 8.39 -0.15
N PRO A 377 9.95 9.67 -0.46
CA PRO A 377 10.21 10.70 0.54
C PRO A 377 9.07 10.82 1.57
N ARG A 378 9.39 11.26 2.80
CA ARG A 378 8.41 11.40 3.87
C ARG A 378 7.46 12.57 3.61
N VAL A 379 6.19 12.28 3.34
CA VAL A 379 5.11 13.25 3.17
C VAL A 379 4.10 13.16 4.31
N LYS A 380 3.28 14.19 4.49
CA LYS A 380 2.23 14.19 5.52
C LYS A 380 1.08 13.31 5.09
N VAL A 381 0.88 12.22 5.78
CA VAL A 381 -0.30 11.37 5.63
C VAL A 381 -1.35 11.78 6.66
N VAL A 382 -2.53 12.14 6.20
CA VAL A 382 -3.68 12.50 7.04
C VAL A 382 -4.76 11.45 6.85
N HIS A 383 -5.12 10.76 7.92
CA HIS A 383 -6.25 9.83 7.91
C HIS A 383 -7.55 10.62 8.02
N THR A 384 -8.42 10.50 7.04
CA THR A 384 -9.66 11.31 6.93
C THR A 384 -10.85 10.67 7.64
N SER A 385 -10.77 9.39 8.03
CA SER A 385 -11.82 8.67 8.73
C SER A 385 -11.27 7.80 9.85
N GLU A 386 -11.87 7.88 11.04
CA GLU A 386 -11.58 6.98 12.16
C GLU A 386 -12.31 5.63 12.01
N LYS A 387 -13.42 5.60 11.24
CA LYS A 387 -14.28 4.42 11.09
C LYS A 387 -13.88 3.51 9.92
N ILE A 388 -13.34 4.09 8.87
CA ILE A 388 -12.89 3.36 7.67
C ILE A 388 -11.38 3.49 7.61
N HIS A 389 -10.69 2.44 8.01
CA HIS A 389 -9.24 2.38 7.87
C HIS A 389 -8.87 2.36 6.38
N GLY A 390 -7.88 3.19 6.00
CA GLY A 390 -7.36 3.24 4.63
C GLY A 390 -7.70 4.49 3.82
N GLN A 391 -8.65 5.31 4.24
CA GLN A 391 -8.87 6.59 3.58
C GLN A 391 -7.81 7.61 3.99
N ILE A 392 -6.93 7.92 3.03
CA ILE A 392 -5.73 8.71 3.24
C ILE A 392 -5.81 9.98 2.39
N TYR A 393 -5.33 11.10 2.92
CA TYR A 393 -5.15 12.34 2.22
C TYR A 393 -3.71 12.84 2.38
N ILE A 394 -3.06 13.22 1.29
CA ILE A 394 -1.70 13.74 1.27
C ILE A 394 -1.72 15.15 0.67
N PRO A 395 -1.72 16.22 1.51
CA PRO A 395 -1.89 17.59 1.04
C PRO A 395 -0.88 18.03 -0.02
N GLU A 396 0.40 17.72 0.21
CA GLU A 396 1.48 18.13 -0.69
C GLU A 396 1.31 17.53 -2.09
N ILE A 397 0.96 16.26 -2.16
CA ILE A 397 0.74 15.54 -3.42
C ILE A 397 -0.56 16.00 -4.09
N ASN A 398 -1.62 16.23 -3.32
CA ASN A 398 -2.89 16.69 -3.85
C ASN A 398 -2.77 17.99 -4.66
N TRP A 399 -2.08 19.00 -4.11
CA TRP A 399 -1.88 20.26 -4.79
C TRP A 399 -0.93 20.12 -6.01
N LEU A 400 0.08 19.27 -5.90
CA LEU A 400 0.96 18.97 -7.03
C LEU A 400 0.19 18.30 -8.17
N LEU A 401 -0.64 17.30 -7.88
CA LEU A 401 -1.48 16.62 -8.87
C LEU A 401 -2.45 17.62 -9.53
N MET A 402 -3.07 18.51 -8.75
CA MET A 402 -3.95 19.55 -9.30
C MET A 402 -3.26 20.41 -10.36
N ILE A 403 -2.07 20.93 -10.02
CA ILE A 403 -1.28 21.78 -10.94
C ILE A 403 -0.93 20.99 -12.22
N LEU A 404 -0.49 19.75 -12.07
CA LEU A 404 -0.13 18.91 -13.20
C LEU A 404 -1.35 18.54 -14.06
N CYS A 405 -2.50 18.22 -13.46
CA CYS A 405 -3.75 17.95 -14.20
C CYS A 405 -4.21 19.15 -15.02
N ILE A 406 -4.17 20.35 -14.43
CA ILE A 406 -4.52 21.59 -15.12
C ILE A 406 -3.51 21.87 -16.25
N ALA A 407 -2.22 21.68 -15.99
CA ALA A 407 -1.18 21.85 -17.01
C ALA A 407 -1.37 20.90 -18.21
N VAL A 408 -1.76 19.65 -17.95
CA VAL A 408 -2.08 18.66 -18.99
C VAL A 408 -3.30 19.06 -19.79
N ALA A 409 -4.39 19.46 -19.12
CA ALA A 409 -5.63 19.87 -19.80
C ALA A 409 -5.41 21.10 -20.69
N VAL A 410 -4.67 22.11 -20.21
CA VAL A 410 -4.36 23.34 -20.98
C VAL A 410 -3.34 23.07 -22.07
N GLY A 411 -2.37 22.17 -21.84
CA GLY A 411 -1.29 21.86 -22.78
C GLY A 411 -1.76 21.04 -23.98
N PHE A 412 -2.48 19.96 -23.75
CA PHE A 412 -2.91 19.08 -24.84
C PHE A 412 -4.17 19.57 -25.57
N ARG A 413 -5.15 20.09 -24.86
CA ARG A 413 -6.41 20.59 -25.42
C ARG A 413 -7.20 19.60 -26.27
N ASP A 414 -6.79 18.34 -26.31
CA ASP A 414 -7.39 17.30 -27.12
C ASP A 414 -7.45 15.96 -26.38
N THR A 415 -8.60 15.30 -26.48
CA THR A 415 -8.86 14.01 -25.86
C THR A 415 -7.96 12.89 -26.44
N LYS A 416 -7.56 12.98 -27.73
CA LYS A 416 -6.70 11.97 -28.37
C LYS A 416 -5.34 11.90 -27.71
N HIS A 417 -4.66 13.05 -27.55
CA HIS A 417 -3.32 13.13 -26.96
C HIS A 417 -3.32 12.71 -25.48
N MET A 418 -4.32 13.16 -24.73
CA MET A 418 -4.49 12.74 -23.32
C MET A 418 -4.79 11.24 -23.23
N GLY A 419 -5.61 10.69 -24.14
CA GLY A 419 -5.90 9.26 -24.20
C GLY A 419 -4.68 8.41 -24.51
N ASN A 420 -3.86 8.83 -25.48
CA ASN A 420 -2.60 8.14 -25.79
C ASN A 420 -1.65 8.11 -24.60
N ALA A 421 -1.58 9.22 -23.84
CA ALA A 421 -0.76 9.32 -22.64
C ALA A 421 -1.28 8.36 -21.54
N SER A 422 -2.56 8.44 -21.16
CA SER A 422 -3.15 7.57 -20.13
C SER A 422 -3.08 6.10 -20.56
N GLY A 423 -3.35 5.79 -21.82
CA GLY A 423 -3.27 4.42 -22.34
C GLY A 423 -1.89 3.78 -22.14
N LEU A 424 -0.79 4.51 -22.42
CA LEU A 424 0.55 3.98 -22.21
C LEU A 424 0.86 3.77 -20.72
N ALA A 425 0.43 4.69 -19.86
CA ALA A 425 0.61 4.55 -18.42
C ALA A 425 -0.08 3.28 -17.90
N VAL A 426 -1.37 3.12 -18.20
CA VAL A 426 -2.18 2.00 -17.73
C VAL A 426 -1.66 0.66 -18.22
N ILE A 427 -1.35 0.51 -19.52
CA ILE A 427 -0.88 -0.78 -20.06
C ILE A 427 0.49 -1.18 -19.48
N THR A 428 1.35 -0.21 -19.18
CA THR A 428 2.63 -0.48 -18.53
C THR A 428 2.43 -1.03 -17.12
N VAL A 429 1.50 -0.46 -16.35
CA VAL A 429 1.16 -0.97 -15.02
C VAL A 429 0.59 -2.37 -15.12
N MET A 430 -0.33 -2.63 -16.04
CA MET A 430 -0.94 -3.94 -16.24
C MET A 430 0.08 -5.03 -16.55
N LEU A 431 1.10 -4.74 -17.37
CA LEU A 431 2.21 -5.66 -17.64
C LEU A 431 3.01 -5.97 -16.38
N VAL A 432 3.30 -4.96 -15.55
CA VAL A 432 3.99 -5.14 -14.27
C VAL A 432 3.14 -6.01 -13.33
N THR A 433 1.85 -5.73 -13.22
CA THR A 433 0.91 -6.51 -12.39
C THR A 433 0.80 -7.96 -12.87
N THR A 434 0.78 -8.21 -14.19
CA THR A 434 0.77 -9.55 -14.76
C THR A 434 2.02 -10.33 -14.36
N PHE A 435 3.18 -9.70 -14.45
CA PHE A 435 4.44 -10.32 -14.03
C PHE A 435 4.46 -10.60 -12.52
N LEU A 436 4.09 -9.63 -11.68
CA LEU A 436 4.05 -9.80 -10.22
C LEU A 436 3.06 -10.88 -9.81
N THR A 437 1.87 -10.91 -10.42
CA THR A 437 0.86 -11.95 -10.15
C THR A 437 1.37 -13.33 -10.55
N SER A 438 2.12 -13.45 -11.65
CA SER A 438 2.73 -14.72 -12.03
C SER A 438 3.74 -15.23 -10.98
N LEU A 439 4.50 -14.33 -10.35
CA LEU A 439 5.36 -14.68 -9.22
C LEU A 439 4.56 -15.08 -7.99
N VAL A 440 3.47 -14.39 -7.67
CA VAL A 440 2.58 -14.72 -6.55
C VAL A 440 1.97 -16.11 -6.72
N ILE A 441 1.54 -16.51 -7.93
CA ILE A 441 1.01 -17.85 -8.23
C ILE A 441 2.01 -18.95 -7.82
N VAL A 442 3.31 -18.73 -8.05
CA VAL A 442 4.36 -19.73 -7.71
C VAL A 442 4.80 -19.61 -6.26
N LEU A 443 5.08 -18.39 -5.77
CA LEU A 443 5.73 -18.17 -4.48
C LEU A 443 4.76 -18.19 -3.30
N CYS A 444 3.56 -17.65 -3.51
CA CYS A 444 2.56 -17.49 -2.44
C CYS A 444 1.48 -18.56 -2.50
N TRP A 445 0.95 -18.85 -3.70
CA TRP A 445 -0.11 -19.86 -3.86
C TRP A 445 0.42 -21.28 -4.07
N HIS A 446 1.75 -21.46 -4.15
CA HIS A 446 2.41 -22.75 -4.33
C HIS A 446 1.84 -23.59 -5.49
N ARG A 447 1.39 -22.92 -6.57
CA ARG A 447 0.87 -23.59 -7.77
C ARG A 447 2.02 -23.98 -8.72
N PRO A 448 1.80 -24.97 -9.59
CA PRO A 448 2.83 -25.40 -10.55
C PRO A 448 3.35 -24.23 -11.38
N PRO A 449 4.67 -24.12 -11.63
CA PRO A 449 5.25 -23.03 -12.42
C PRO A 449 4.70 -22.92 -13.85
N ILE A 450 4.20 -24.03 -14.40
CA ILE A 450 3.59 -24.08 -15.73
C ILE A 450 2.30 -23.24 -15.79
N LEU A 451 1.52 -23.21 -14.70
CA LEU A 451 0.30 -22.39 -14.62
C LEU A 451 0.64 -20.90 -14.62
N ALA A 452 1.66 -20.50 -13.86
CA ALA A 452 2.15 -19.13 -13.85
C ALA A 452 2.72 -18.71 -15.21
N LEU A 453 3.44 -19.60 -15.88
CA LEU A 453 3.96 -19.36 -17.22
C LEU A 453 2.82 -19.23 -18.24
N ALA A 454 1.82 -20.09 -18.16
CA ALA A 454 0.62 -19.99 -19.03
C ALA A 454 -0.14 -18.68 -18.80
N PHE A 455 -0.31 -18.26 -17.54
CA PHE A 455 -0.90 -16.97 -17.19
C PHE A 455 -0.09 -15.80 -17.77
N LEU A 456 1.23 -15.80 -17.57
CA LEU A 456 2.13 -14.77 -18.06
C LEU A 456 2.14 -14.69 -19.59
N LEU A 457 2.22 -15.81 -20.27
CA LEU A 457 2.24 -15.83 -21.74
C LEU A 457 0.89 -15.43 -22.34
N PHE A 458 -0.22 -15.91 -21.78
CA PHE A 458 -1.54 -15.61 -22.32
C PHE A 458 -1.89 -14.13 -22.13
N PHE A 459 -1.91 -13.62 -20.89
CA PHE A 459 -2.25 -12.22 -20.65
C PHE A 459 -1.14 -11.27 -21.07
N GLY A 460 0.11 -11.64 -20.85
CA GLY A 460 1.26 -10.82 -21.25
C GLY A 460 1.36 -10.62 -22.77
N SER A 461 0.99 -11.62 -23.61
CA SER A 461 0.97 -11.43 -25.07
C SER A 461 -0.10 -10.44 -25.52
N ILE A 462 -1.29 -10.50 -24.91
CA ILE A 462 -2.39 -9.54 -25.20
C ILE A 462 -1.96 -8.13 -24.80
N GLU A 463 -1.43 -7.98 -23.60
CA GLU A 463 -0.98 -6.69 -23.08
C GLU A 463 0.23 -6.13 -23.84
N ALA A 464 1.15 -6.99 -24.26
CA ALA A 464 2.29 -6.58 -25.11
C ALA A 464 1.83 -6.07 -26.49
N LEU A 465 0.76 -6.64 -27.05
CA LEU A 465 0.15 -6.15 -28.28
C LEU A 465 -0.37 -4.71 -28.09
N TYR A 466 -1.12 -4.44 -27.01
CA TYR A 466 -1.61 -3.10 -26.69
C TYR A 466 -0.48 -2.13 -26.35
N PHE A 467 0.52 -2.60 -25.61
CA PHE A 467 1.70 -1.80 -25.28
C PHE A 467 2.44 -1.34 -26.53
N SER A 468 2.64 -2.25 -27.49
CA SER A 468 3.28 -1.91 -28.76
C SER A 468 2.49 -0.88 -29.56
N ALA A 469 1.15 -0.98 -29.57
CA ALA A 469 0.28 -0.01 -30.24
C ALA A 469 0.34 1.37 -29.57
N SER A 470 0.37 1.42 -28.24
CA SER A 470 0.50 2.68 -27.48
C SER A 470 1.88 3.31 -27.64
N LEU A 471 2.94 2.50 -27.74
CA LEU A 471 4.31 2.99 -27.88
C LEU A 471 4.55 3.68 -29.24
N ILE A 472 3.90 3.24 -30.32
CA ILE A 472 3.99 3.89 -31.63
C ILE A 472 3.50 5.35 -31.56
N LYS A 473 2.54 5.62 -30.69
CA LYS A 473 1.98 6.96 -30.47
C LYS A 473 2.81 7.85 -29.54
N PHE A 474 4.10 7.52 -29.36
CA PHE A 474 5.00 8.24 -28.46
C PHE A 474 4.97 9.76 -28.70
N LEU A 475 5.14 10.21 -29.95
CA LEU A 475 5.11 11.63 -30.29
C LEU A 475 3.73 12.28 -30.23
N GLU A 476 2.67 11.47 -30.21
CA GLU A 476 1.27 11.91 -30.12
C GLU A 476 0.74 11.98 -28.68
N GLY A 477 1.58 12.30 -27.71
CA GLY A 477 1.22 12.49 -26.31
C GLY A 477 1.74 11.41 -25.35
N ALA A 478 2.05 10.20 -25.82
CA ALA A 478 2.51 9.09 -24.98
C ALA A 478 3.91 9.29 -24.36
N TRP A 479 4.63 10.34 -24.72
CA TRP A 479 5.92 10.72 -24.09
C TRP A 479 5.74 11.25 -22.67
N LEU A 480 4.59 11.86 -22.36
CA LEU A 480 4.35 12.54 -21.07
C LEU A 480 4.39 11.58 -19.86
N PRO A 481 3.67 10.42 -19.84
CA PRO A 481 3.77 9.50 -18.72
C PRO A 481 5.17 8.93 -18.53
N ILE A 482 5.94 8.75 -19.59
CA ILE A 482 7.33 8.30 -19.49
C ILE A 482 8.19 9.37 -18.81
N LEU A 483 8.02 10.63 -19.19
CA LEU A 483 8.74 11.76 -18.57
C LEU A 483 8.40 11.86 -17.07
N LEU A 484 7.09 11.84 -16.72
CA LEU A 484 6.64 11.86 -15.33
C LEU A 484 7.19 10.67 -14.55
N ALA A 485 7.14 9.47 -15.12
CA ALA A 485 7.66 8.28 -14.47
C ALA A 485 9.18 8.34 -14.27
N LEU A 486 9.95 8.88 -15.22
CA LEU A 486 11.40 9.06 -15.07
C LEU A 486 11.74 10.05 -13.95
N ILE A 487 10.99 11.15 -13.83
CA ILE A 487 11.17 12.12 -12.74
C ILE A 487 10.86 11.47 -11.40
N LEU A 488 9.69 10.85 -11.26
CA LEU A 488 9.26 10.18 -10.03
C LEU A 488 10.21 9.04 -9.65
N MET A 489 10.61 8.23 -10.63
CA MET A 489 11.56 7.13 -10.41
C MET A 489 12.93 7.65 -9.97
N SER A 490 13.40 8.76 -10.50
CA SER A 490 14.63 9.39 -10.04
C SER A 490 14.54 9.81 -8.58
N VAL A 491 13.42 10.43 -8.17
CA VAL A 491 13.16 10.80 -6.78
C VAL A 491 13.15 9.56 -5.88
N MET A 492 12.41 8.51 -6.26
CA MET A 492 12.30 7.27 -5.49
C MET A 492 13.64 6.54 -5.38
N LEU A 493 14.40 6.44 -6.47
CA LEU A 493 15.71 5.77 -6.48
C LEU A 493 16.75 6.52 -5.64
N ILE A 494 16.80 7.85 -5.75
CA ILE A 494 17.71 8.68 -4.95
C ILE A 494 17.41 8.52 -3.46
N TRP A 495 16.13 8.58 -3.10
CA TRP A 495 15.69 8.41 -1.71
C TRP A 495 16.04 7.03 -1.18
N HIS A 496 15.62 5.97 -1.87
CA HIS A 496 15.85 4.58 -1.47
C HIS A 496 17.34 4.22 -1.39
N TYR A 497 18.12 4.60 -2.42
CA TYR A 497 19.56 4.37 -2.44
C TYR A 497 20.27 5.02 -1.24
N THR A 498 19.94 6.29 -0.96
CA THR A 498 20.56 7.03 0.13
C THR A 498 20.13 6.49 1.49
N THR A 499 18.88 6.07 1.65
CA THR A 499 18.38 5.43 2.88
C THR A 499 19.12 4.12 3.17
N ILE A 500 19.32 3.27 2.16
CA ILE A 500 20.11 2.04 2.32
C ILE A 500 21.55 2.38 2.71
N LYS A 501 22.18 3.34 2.04
CA LYS A 501 23.58 3.70 2.31
C LYS A 501 23.75 4.34 3.69
N LYS A 502 22.78 5.12 4.14
CA LYS A 502 22.74 5.64 5.51
C LYS A 502 22.67 4.52 6.53
N TYR A 503 21.79 3.54 6.32
CA TYR A 503 21.69 2.39 7.19
C TYR A 503 22.97 1.52 7.20
N GLU A 504 23.60 1.28 6.04
CA GLU A 504 24.88 0.59 5.94
C GLU A 504 25.98 1.35 6.73
N PHE A 505 26.01 2.67 6.65
CA PHE A 505 26.95 3.50 7.43
C PHE A 505 26.72 3.37 8.93
N ASP A 506 25.48 3.44 9.40
CA ASP A 506 25.12 3.28 10.81
C ASP A 506 25.51 1.88 11.32
N LEU A 507 25.29 0.85 10.50
CA LEU A 507 25.65 -0.54 10.83
C LEU A 507 27.17 -0.73 10.99
N HIS A 508 27.98 -0.09 10.13
CA HIS A 508 29.44 -0.18 10.22
C HIS A 508 30.03 0.65 11.37
N ASN A 509 29.38 1.75 11.74
CA ASN A 509 29.86 2.65 12.79
C ASN A 509 29.17 2.44 14.15
N LYS A 510 28.37 1.36 14.29
CA LYS A 510 27.77 1.02 15.59
C LYS A 510 28.85 0.66 16.60
N VAL A 511 28.61 1.01 17.84
CA VAL A 511 29.51 0.75 18.96
C VAL A 511 28.92 -0.34 19.85
N THR A 512 29.79 -1.15 20.46
CA THR A 512 29.35 -2.14 21.46
C THR A 512 28.97 -1.45 22.76
N LEU A 513 28.06 -2.03 23.51
CA LEU A 513 27.67 -1.50 24.81
C LEU A 513 28.84 -1.55 25.81
N GLU A 514 29.66 -2.60 25.72
CA GLU A 514 30.86 -2.74 26.59
C GLU A 514 31.78 -1.55 26.45
N TRP A 515 31.97 -1.03 25.24
CA TRP A 515 32.72 0.19 25.00
C TRP A 515 32.09 1.41 25.71
N LEU A 516 30.77 1.54 25.67
CA LEU A 516 30.04 2.64 26.31
C LEU A 516 30.17 2.56 27.85
N LEU A 517 30.09 1.36 28.41
CA LEU A 517 30.22 1.13 29.84
C LEU A 517 31.65 1.38 30.33
N ALA A 518 32.64 0.90 29.60
CA ALA A 518 34.06 1.13 29.90
C ALA A 518 34.46 2.62 29.82
N LEU A 519 33.73 3.40 29.01
CA LEU A 519 33.92 4.84 28.90
C LEU A 519 33.35 5.58 30.13
N GLY A 520 32.29 5.01 30.75
CA GLY A 520 31.60 5.60 31.91
C GLY A 520 32.50 5.88 33.10
N ASP A 521 33.31 4.92 33.42
CA ASP A 521 34.26 4.98 34.55
C ASP A 521 35.39 6.01 34.31
N LYS A 522 35.74 6.21 33.03
CA LYS A 522 36.86 7.09 32.64
C LYS A 522 36.45 8.56 32.45
N LEU A 523 35.22 8.83 32.03
CA LEU A 523 34.73 10.18 31.69
C LEU A 523 33.94 10.86 32.83
N GLY A 524 33.72 10.20 33.96
CA GLY A 524 32.92 10.76 35.06
C GLY A 524 31.49 11.06 34.65
N MET A 525 30.85 10.12 33.94
CA MET A 525 29.52 10.30 33.39
C MET A 525 28.44 10.51 34.44
N VAL A 526 27.63 11.55 34.26
CA VAL A 526 26.52 11.90 35.15
C VAL A 526 25.21 11.30 34.65
N ARG A 527 24.48 10.63 35.54
CA ARG A 527 23.13 10.13 35.28
C ARG A 527 22.08 11.16 35.71
N VAL A 528 21.40 11.75 34.72
CA VAL A 528 20.32 12.73 34.93
C VAL A 528 18.99 12.02 35.22
N PRO A 529 18.15 12.50 36.18
CA PRO A 529 16.81 11.94 36.34
C PRO A 529 16.00 11.98 35.03
N GLY A 530 15.11 11.01 34.86
CA GLY A 530 14.24 10.92 33.67
C GLY A 530 14.57 9.76 32.76
N ILE A 531 13.74 9.66 31.68
CA ILE A 531 13.86 8.65 30.62
C ILE A 531 14.47 9.31 29.37
N GLY A 532 15.54 8.76 28.83
CA GLY A 532 16.10 9.16 27.54
C GLY A 532 15.72 8.20 26.44
N LEU A 533 14.89 8.64 25.49
CA LEU A 533 14.50 7.89 24.30
C LEU A 533 15.44 8.22 23.14
N VAL A 534 16.35 7.32 22.82
CA VAL A 534 17.30 7.47 21.72
C VAL A 534 16.76 6.81 20.46
N TYR A 535 16.30 7.60 19.51
CA TYR A 535 15.81 7.10 18.25
C TYR A 535 16.94 6.65 17.33
N THR A 536 16.80 5.45 16.78
CA THR A 536 17.80 4.83 15.91
C THR A 536 17.14 3.93 14.87
N ASP A 537 17.74 3.82 13.69
CA ASP A 537 17.32 2.85 12.67
C ASP A 537 17.96 1.47 12.93
N LEU A 538 18.91 1.36 13.90
CA LEU A 538 19.62 0.12 14.20
C LEU A 538 18.80 -0.79 15.13
N THR A 539 18.76 -2.06 14.77
CA THR A 539 18.15 -3.13 15.59
C THR A 539 19.12 -3.72 16.61
N SER A 540 20.44 -3.47 16.49
CA SER A 540 21.49 -3.96 17.39
C SER A 540 22.61 -2.96 17.58
N GLY A 541 23.31 -2.98 18.71
CA GLY A 541 24.43 -2.08 19.03
C GLY A 541 23.99 -0.67 19.45
N VAL A 542 24.90 0.19 19.83
CA VAL A 542 24.67 1.59 20.19
C VAL A 542 24.92 2.46 18.95
N PRO A 543 24.01 3.37 18.57
CA PRO A 543 24.18 4.20 17.38
C PRO A 543 25.34 5.19 17.55
N ALA A 544 26.08 5.44 16.46
CA ALA A 544 27.26 6.29 16.46
C ALA A 544 26.97 7.75 16.87
N ASN A 545 25.78 8.28 16.54
CA ASN A 545 25.34 9.61 16.95
C ASN A 545 25.27 9.73 18.48
N PHE A 546 24.69 8.72 19.15
CA PHE A 546 24.59 8.70 20.60
C PHE A 546 25.98 8.53 21.27
N SER A 547 26.83 7.66 20.74
CA SER A 547 28.18 7.46 21.27
C SER A 547 29.00 8.76 21.19
N ARG A 548 28.94 9.51 20.11
CA ARG A 548 29.59 10.82 19.96
C ARG A 548 28.97 11.88 20.87
N PHE A 549 27.64 11.85 21.02
CA PHE A 549 26.97 12.75 21.96
C PHE A 549 27.50 12.58 23.39
N VAL A 550 27.55 11.35 23.89
CA VAL A 550 28.03 11.04 25.26
C VAL A 550 29.52 11.32 25.43
N THR A 551 30.32 11.19 24.38
CA THR A 551 31.76 11.52 24.44
C THR A 551 31.99 13.03 24.57
N ASN A 552 31.15 13.85 23.96
CA ASN A 552 31.26 15.32 24.00
C ASN A 552 30.52 15.93 25.20
N LEU A 553 29.40 15.32 25.62
CA LEU A 553 28.58 15.73 26.75
C LEU A 553 28.41 14.50 27.67
N PRO A 554 29.26 14.26 28.67
CA PRO A 554 29.24 13.06 29.49
C PRO A 554 28.08 13.04 30.49
N ALA A 555 26.85 13.17 29.96
CA ALA A 555 25.62 13.13 30.73
C ALA A 555 24.54 12.40 29.94
N PHE A 556 23.78 11.51 30.58
CA PHE A 556 22.61 10.87 30.01
C PHE A 556 21.63 10.42 31.11
N HIS A 557 20.38 10.07 30.70
CA HIS A 557 19.31 9.78 31.64
C HIS A 557 19.53 8.48 32.43
N ARG A 558 18.91 8.37 33.58
CA ARG A 558 18.99 7.18 34.45
C ARG A 558 18.40 5.94 33.77
N VAL A 559 17.27 6.10 33.05
CA VAL A 559 16.68 5.07 32.20
C VAL A 559 16.95 5.44 30.76
N LEU A 560 17.60 4.55 30.00
CA LEU A 560 17.93 4.76 28.61
C LEU A 560 17.23 3.74 27.73
N VAL A 561 16.48 4.21 26.73
CA VAL A 561 15.76 3.34 25.79
C VAL A 561 16.17 3.65 24.36
N PHE A 562 16.78 2.68 23.69
CA PHE A 562 17.05 2.76 22.24
C PHE A 562 15.80 2.37 21.48
N VAL A 563 15.14 3.35 20.87
CA VAL A 563 13.87 3.15 20.15
C VAL A 563 14.15 3.02 18.66
N CYS A 564 13.80 1.86 18.09
CA CYS A 564 13.83 1.62 16.64
C CYS A 564 12.41 1.54 16.11
N VAL A 565 11.96 2.56 15.40
CA VAL A 565 10.65 2.53 14.71
C VAL A 565 10.84 1.89 13.35
N LYS A 566 10.15 0.77 13.11
CA LYS A 566 10.32 -0.06 11.94
C LYS A 566 9.00 -0.31 11.23
N ALA A 567 8.97 -0.06 9.93
CA ALA A 567 7.89 -0.56 9.07
C ALA A 567 8.15 -2.02 8.71
N VAL A 568 7.13 -2.86 8.88
CA VAL A 568 7.17 -4.27 8.50
C VAL A 568 6.25 -4.50 7.29
N PRO A 569 6.55 -5.47 6.42
CA PRO A 569 5.77 -5.74 5.21
C PRO A 569 4.47 -6.50 5.53
N VAL A 570 3.66 -5.94 6.41
CA VAL A 570 2.30 -6.41 6.74
C VAL A 570 1.38 -5.20 6.78
N PRO A 571 0.08 -5.33 6.49
CA PRO A 571 -0.85 -4.21 6.55
C PRO A 571 -1.00 -3.63 7.95
N HIS A 572 -1.21 -4.51 8.93
CA HIS A 572 -1.41 -4.14 10.34
C HIS A 572 -0.59 -5.02 11.28
N VAL A 573 -0.08 -4.40 12.34
CA VAL A 573 0.52 -5.08 13.49
C VAL A 573 -0.43 -4.97 14.68
N LEU A 574 -0.74 -6.09 15.30
CA LEU A 574 -1.58 -6.10 16.51
C LEU A 574 -0.94 -5.28 17.63
N PRO A 575 -1.70 -4.52 18.41
CA PRO A 575 -1.16 -3.74 19.53
C PRO A 575 -0.30 -4.57 20.49
N ALA A 576 -0.72 -5.81 20.73
CA ALA A 576 -0.01 -6.77 21.58
C ALA A 576 1.37 -7.20 21.02
N GLU A 577 1.58 -7.11 19.70
CA GLU A 577 2.81 -7.53 19.03
C GLU A 577 3.65 -6.34 18.56
N ARG A 578 3.20 -5.11 18.84
CA ARG A 578 3.83 -3.87 18.33
C ARG A 578 5.19 -3.61 18.95
N TYR A 579 5.34 -3.86 20.24
CA TYR A 579 6.54 -3.57 20.99
C TYR A 579 7.38 -4.83 21.22
N LEU A 580 8.60 -4.83 20.72
CA LEU A 580 9.59 -5.87 20.98
C LEU A 580 10.67 -5.27 21.88
N VAL A 581 10.67 -5.67 23.15
CA VAL A 581 11.57 -5.12 24.17
C VAL A 581 12.67 -6.10 24.49
N GLY A 582 13.87 -5.58 24.72
CA GLY A 582 15.03 -6.34 25.17
C GLY A 582 15.96 -5.49 26.05
N ARG A 583 16.68 -6.16 26.93
CA ARG A 583 17.66 -5.50 27.80
C ARG A 583 18.99 -5.28 27.07
N VAL A 584 19.62 -4.14 27.32
CA VAL A 584 20.91 -3.78 26.76
C VAL A 584 21.89 -3.64 27.93
N GLY A 585 22.67 -4.69 28.18
CA GLY A 585 23.65 -4.74 29.26
C GLY A 585 23.16 -5.28 30.61
N PRO A 586 23.95 -5.09 31.68
CA PRO A 586 23.61 -5.57 33.01
C PRO A 586 22.37 -4.86 33.57
N PRO A 587 21.58 -5.52 34.44
CA PRO A 587 20.36 -4.95 35.01
C PRO A 587 20.55 -3.60 35.74
N GLY A 588 21.68 -3.42 36.41
CA GLY A 588 21.99 -2.17 37.14
C GLY A 588 22.11 -0.93 36.27
N HIS A 589 22.33 -1.08 34.95
CA HIS A 589 22.46 0.07 34.06
C HIS A 589 21.13 0.61 33.51
N ARG A 590 20.01 -0.10 33.70
CA ARG A 590 18.66 0.31 33.28
C ARG A 590 18.59 0.80 31.84
N SER A 591 19.24 0.04 30.95
CA SER A 591 19.27 0.34 29.52
C SER A 591 18.50 -0.70 28.76
N TYR A 592 17.57 -0.24 27.89
CA TYR A 592 16.67 -1.10 27.14
C TYR A 592 16.73 -0.80 25.64
N ARG A 593 16.29 -1.73 24.85
CA ARG A 593 15.99 -1.54 23.44
C ARG A 593 14.53 -1.86 23.19
N CYS A 594 13.85 -1.00 22.48
CA CYS A 594 12.49 -1.20 22.07
C CYS A 594 12.41 -1.09 20.54
N ILE A 595 11.96 -2.14 19.86
CA ILE A 595 11.65 -2.11 18.44
C ILE A 595 10.14 -1.99 18.30
N VAL A 596 9.71 -0.85 17.78
CA VAL A 596 8.30 -0.55 17.56
C VAL A 596 7.96 -0.86 16.10
N ARG A 597 7.06 -1.80 15.88
CA ARG A 597 6.69 -2.29 14.56
C ARG A 597 5.37 -1.70 14.11
N TYR A 598 5.36 -1.13 12.91
CA TYR A 598 4.15 -0.62 12.26
C TYR A 598 3.96 -1.32 10.92
N GLY A 599 2.73 -1.74 10.66
CA GLY A 599 2.30 -2.13 9.32
C GLY A 599 2.17 -0.90 8.42
N TYR A 600 2.12 -1.10 7.12
CA TYR A 600 2.04 0.03 6.17
C TYR A 600 0.69 0.77 6.19
N ARG A 601 -0.31 0.26 6.91
CA ARG A 601 -1.60 0.90 7.18
C ARG A 601 -1.75 1.42 8.60
N ASP A 602 -0.84 1.09 9.49
CA ASP A 602 -0.96 1.51 10.87
C ASP A 602 -0.80 3.01 11.01
N VAL A 603 -1.66 3.61 11.82
CA VAL A 603 -1.57 5.03 12.18
C VAL A 603 -0.56 5.19 13.29
N HIS A 604 0.37 6.12 13.13
CA HIS A 604 1.29 6.46 14.22
C HIS A 604 0.50 7.14 15.35
N GLN A 605 0.70 6.65 16.56
CA GLN A 605 0.04 7.14 17.77
C GLN A 605 0.50 8.55 18.13
N ASP A 606 -0.31 9.25 18.93
CA ASP A 606 0.10 10.50 19.55
C ASP A 606 1.18 10.23 20.61
N VAL A 607 2.03 11.22 20.89
CA VAL A 607 3.20 11.07 21.75
C VAL A 607 2.85 10.59 23.16
N ASP A 608 1.79 11.13 23.74
CA ASP A 608 1.39 10.80 25.12
C ASP A 608 0.93 9.34 25.23
N SER A 609 0.18 8.86 24.23
CA SER A 609 -0.26 7.45 24.16
C SER A 609 0.94 6.52 23.89
N PHE A 610 1.84 6.92 23.01
CA PHE A 610 3.05 6.18 22.69
C PHE A 610 3.99 6.03 23.90
N GLU A 611 4.22 7.13 24.65
CA GLU A 611 5.06 7.10 25.85
C GLU A 611 4.46 6.18 26.92
N ALA A 612 3.16 6.30 27.17
CA ALA A 612 2.47 5.47 28.14
C ALA A 612 2.55 3.96 27.79
N GLU A 613 2.27 3.59 26.54
CA GLU A 613 2.37 2.21 26.08
C GLU A 613 3.81 1.69 26.10
N LEU A 614 4.79 2.53 25.78
CA LEU A 614 6.19 2.17 25.83
C LEU A 614 6.64 1.85 27.27
N VAL A 615 6.29 2.71 28.24
CA VAL A 615 6.63 2.50 29.64
C VAL A 615 5.92 1.26 30.19
N GLU A 616 4.66 1.04 29.83
CA GLU A 616 3.92 -0.16 30.22
C GLU A 616 4.55 -1.43 29.65
N SER A 617 5.00 -1.39 28.38
CA SER A 617 5.71 -2.50 27.73
C SER A 617 7.06 -2.77 28.40
N LEU A 618 7.79 -1.74 28.82
CA LEU A 618 9.04 -1.88 29.58
C LEU A 618 8.78 -2.51 30.96
N ALA A 619 7.75 -2.07 31.67
CA ALA A 619 7.40 -2.63 32.98
C ALA A 619 6.98 -4.10 32.87
N ALA A 620 6.20 -4.46 31.84
CA ALA A 620 5.84 -5.84 31.56
C ALA A 620 7.07 -6.70 31.24
N PHE A 621 8.00 -6.18 30.46
CA PHE A 621 9.27 -6.85 30.15
C PHE A 621 10.11 -7.11 31.41
N VAL A 622 10.26 -6.10 32.29
CA VAL A 622 11.04 -6.24 33.56
C VAL A 622 10.46 -7.37 34.43
N ARG A 623 9.14 -7.46 34.55
CA ARG A 623 8.47 -8.54 35.30
C ARG A 623 8.72 -9.91 34.68
N MET A 624 8.63 -10.00 33.35
CA MET A 624 8.81 -11.27 32.62
C MET A 624 10.28 -11.72 32.62
N ASP A 625 11.23 -10.83 32.41
CA ASP A 625 12.68 -11.11 32.45
C ASP A 625 13.13 -11.66 33.83
N ALA A 626 12.49 -11.21 34.90
CA ALA A 626 12.73 -11.76 36.25
C ALA A 626 12.16 -13.17 36.41
N SER A 627 10.97 -13.44 35.91
CA SER A 627 10.35 -14.77 35.99
C SER A 627 11.17 -15.82 35.22
N PHE A 628 11.77 -15.46 34.10
CA PHE A 628 12.65 -16.35 33.33
C PHE A 628 13.96 -16.65 34.10
N ARG A 629 14.58 -15.65 34.73
CA ARG A 629 15.80 -15.87 35.53
C ARG A 629 15.54 -16.74 36.75
N CYS A 630 14.38 -16.59 37.40
CA CYS A 630 13.98 -17.47 38.48
C CYS A 630 13.79 -18.92 38.02
N SER A 631 13.27 -19.11 36.81
CA SER A 631 13.10 -20.45 36.21
C SER A 631 14.46 -21.08 35.81
N GLU A 632 15.41 -20.30 35.31
CA GLU A 632 16.75 -20.79 34.94
C GLU A 632 17.64 -21.09 36.16
N ALA A 633 17.36 -20.51 37.32
CA ALA A 633 18.08 -20.75 38.58
C ALA A 633 17.68 -22.05 39.29
N SER A 634 16.74 -22.83 38.79
CA SER A 634 16.36 -24.13 39.33
C SER A 634 17.40 -25.21 38.99
N PRO A 635 17.97 -25.92 39.99
CA PRO A 635 19.17 -26.78 39.81
C PRO A 635 18.97 -27.99 38.89
N SER A 636 17.74 -28.35 38.55
CA SER A 636 17.45 -29.53 37.72
C SER A 636 17.64 -29.34 36.21
N LEU A 637 17.73 -28.08 35.74
CA LEU A 637 17.89 -27.77 34.30
C LEU A 637 19.36 -27.42 33.91
N LEU A 638 20.24 -27.22 34.88
CA LEU A 638 21.66 -26.89 34.63
C LEU A 638 22.46 -28.08 34.07
N MET A 639 22.08 -29.31 34.41
CA MET A 639 22.80 -30.51 33.94
C MET A 639 22.50 -30.89 32.47
N GLU A 640 21.30 -30.58 31.97
CA GLU A 640 20.94 -30.85 30.57
C GLU A 640 21.46 -29.77 29.61
N ARG A 641 21.77 -28.59 30.12
CA ARG A 641 22.22 -27.45 29.32
C ARG A 641 23.75 -27.41 29.10
N GLU A 642 24.53 -27.90 30.04
CA GLU A 642 25.97 -27.99 29.86
C GLU A 642 26.38 -29.01 28.76
N GLU A 643 25.56 -30.03 28.51
CA GLU A 643 25.77 -30.98 27.38
C GLU A 643 25.35 -30.39 26.03
N GLN A 644 24.36 -29.51 25.97
CA GLN A 644 23.94 -28.85 24.72
C GLN A 644 24.79 -27.63 24.35
N GLU A 645 25.29 -26.87 25.30
CA GLU A 645 26.15 -25.70 25.04
C GLU A 645 27.53 -26.07 24.53
N MET A 646 28.04 -27.30 24.83
CA MET A 646 29.27 -27.80 24.28
C MET A 646 29.19 -28.19 22.80
N LEU A 647 27.99 -28.40 22.27
CA LEU A 647 27.73 -28.71 20.86
C LEU A 647 27.42 -27.49 19.99
N GLU A 648 27.03 -26.33 20.57
CA GLU A 648 26.66 -25.13 19.84
C GLU A 648 27.68 -23.97 19.90
N MET A 649 28.81 -24.14 20.58
CA MET A 649 29.82 -23.09 20.78
C MET A 649 30.61 -22.67 19.54
N ASP A 650 30.37 -23.26 18.37
CA ASP A 650 31.15 -22.93 17.15
C ASP A 650 30.45 -22.06 16.11
N GLN A 651 29.25 -21.61 16.35
CA GLN A 651 28.53 -20.76 15.37
C GLN A 651 27.51 -19.75 15.95
N GLN A 652 27.81 -18.84 16.83
CA GLN A 652 27.03 -17.58 16.93
C GLN A 652 27.57 -16.65 18.02
N GLN A 653 28.46 -15.77 17.64
CA GLN A 653 28.71 -14.55 18.37
C GLN A 653 27.51 -13.59 18.19
N GLY A 654 26.77 -13.37 19.28
CA GLY A 654 26.27 -12.00 19.58
C GLY A 654 24.85 -11.62 19.31
N GLU A 655 23.86 -12.51 19.24
CA GLU A 655 22.46 -12.04 19.29
C GLU A 655 21.78 -12.44 20.62
N ARG A 656 21.71 -11.50 21.56
CA ARG A 656 20.88 -11.64 22.74
C ARG A 656 19.39 -11.58 22.31
N ARG A 657 18.62 -12.57 22.77
CA ARG A 657 17.20 -12.71 22.46
C ARG A 657 16.39 -11.47 22.84
N LEU A 658 15.68 -10.91 21.88
CA LEU A 658 14.62 -9.93 22.09
C LEU A 658 13.32 -10.67 22.38
N THR A 659 12.60 -10.26 23.41
CA THR A 659 11.34 -10.91 23.83
C THR A 659 10.16 -10.04 23.40
N VAL A 660 9.11 -10.67 22.86
CA VAL A 660 7.86 -10.00 22.51
C VAL A 660 7.01 -9.85 23.77
N VAL A 661 6.65 -8.61 24.11
CA VAL A 661 5.76 -8.32 25.23
C VAL A 661 4.36 -8.09 24.66
N ALA A 662 3.44 -8.99 24.96
CA ALA A 662 2.04 -8.83 24.64
C ALA A 662 1.32 -8.04 25.74
N LEU A 663 0.86 -6.82 25.42
CA LEU A 663 -0.05 -6.09 26.30
C LEU A 663 -1.45 -6.70 26.20
N ARG A 664 -1.94 -7.23 27.31
CA ARG A 664 -3.28 -7.77 27.42
C ARG A 664 -4.14 -6.87 28.29
N ASP A 665 -5.33 -6.58 27.82
CA ASP A 665 -6.40 -6.04 28.65
C ASP A 665 -6.59 -6.92 29.91
N ARG A 666 -6.52 -6.29 31.07
CA ARG A 666 -6.77 -6.77 32.42
C ARG A 666 -7.06 -8.27 32.57
N GLY A 667 -6.02 -9.08 32.67
CA GLY A 667 -6.22 -10.45 33.09
C GLY A 667 -5.33 -11.56 32.56
N GLY A 668 -4.05 -11.39 32.40
CA GLY A 668 -3.12 -12.52 32.22
C GLY A 668 -2.21 -12.48 30.98
N CYS A 669 -0.94 -12.64 31.24
CA CYS A 669 0.16 -12.77 30.30
C CYS A 669 0.16 -14.19 29.68
N TYR A 670 0.31 -14.31 28.35
CA TYR A 670 0.58 -15.60 27.70
C TYR A 670 1.97 -15.61 27.11
N ASP A 671 2.73 -16.62 27.47
CA ASP A 671 3.99 -16.98 26.87
C ASP A 671 3.75 -17.64 25.51
N LEU A 672 4.39 -17.11 24.49
CA LEU A 672 4.54 -17.73 23.18
C LEU A 672 5.96 -18.32 23.07
N GLN A 673 6.22 -19.39 23.81
CA GLN A 673 7.35 -20.24 23.52
C GLN A 673 6.91 -21.69 23.31
N HIS A 674 7.29 -22.20 22.15
CA HIS A 674 7.43 -23.62 21.78
C HIS A 674 6.51 -24.65 22.40
N SER A 675 5.57 -25.15 21.62
CA SER A 675 5.18 -26.55 21.68
C SER A 675 4.70 -27.00 20.31
N ALA A 676 5.58 -27.48 19.51
CA ALA A 676 5.31 -28.41 18.43
C ALA A 676 5.65 -29.81 18.95
N ALA A 677 4.81 -30.33 19.84
CA ALA A 677 4.67 -31.79 20.06
C ALA A 677 3.58 -32.04 21.10
N SER A 678 2.60 -32.86 20.73
CA SER A 678 1.51 -33.45 21.55
C SER A 678 0.22 -32.62 21.71
N SER A 679 -0.54 -32.50 20.63
CA SER A 679 -1.95 -32.09 20.67
C SER A 679 -2.93 -33.23 20.94
N ALA A 680 -2.47 -34.44 21.20
CA ALA A 680 -3.35 -35.61 21.44
C ALA A 680 -3.58 -35.96 22.92
N ALA A 681 -2.74 -35.48 23.83
CA ALA A 681 -2.87 -35.82 25.27
C ALA A 681 -3.67 -34.80 26.10
N VAL A 682 -3.86 -33.59 25.58
CA VAL A 682 -4.51 -32.46 26.29
C VAL A 682 -6.05 -32.47 26.10
N GLU A 683 -6.52 -33.08 25.02
CA GLU A 683 -7.98 -33.17 24.77
C GLU A 683 -8.70 -34.20 25.66
N GLU A 684 -8.00 -35.20 26.15
CA GLU A 684 -8.59 -36.23 27.03
C GLU A 684 -8.62 -35.81 28.50
N GLU A 685 -7.68 -34.93 28.93
CA GLU A 685 -7.65 -34.40 30.30
C GLU A 685 -8.67 -33.25 30.53
N MET A 686 -9.01 -32.51 29.50
CA MET A 686 -10.08 -31.50 29.58
C MET A 686 -11.49 -32.08 29.56
N ARG A 687 -11.70 -33.27 29.03
CA ARG A 687 -13.03 -33.94 29.08
C ARG A 687 -13.35 -34.53 30.44
N MET A 688 -12.36 -34.89 31.23
CA MET A 688 -12.60 -35.46 32.58
C MET A 688 -12.81 -34.39 33.67
N ARG A 689 -12.37 -33.13 33.44
CA ARG A 689 -12.65 -32.03 34.41
C ARG A 689 -13.96 -31.30 34.18
N ALA A 690 -14.65 -31.51 33.07
CA ALA A 690 -15.93 -30.86 32.78
C ALA A 690 -17.16 -31.60 33.37
N THR A 691 -16.99 -32.79 33.93
CA THR A 691 -18.12 -33.58 34.49
C THR A 691 -18.22 -33.57 36.02
N SER A 692 -17.31 -32.86 36.72
CA SER A 692 -17.33 -32.82 38.21
C SER A 692 -17.69 -31.49 38.88
N SER A 693 -18.06 -30.45 38.10
CA SER A 693 -18.37 -29.12 38.67
C SER A 693 -19.81 -28.61 38.48
N ALA A 694 -20.77 -29.51 38.26
CA ALA A 694 -22.20 -29.16 38.16
C ALA A 694 -23.00 -29.60 39.38
N SER A 695 -22.53 -29.34 40.61
CA SER A 695 -23.37 -29.38 41.80
C SER A 695 -22.64 -28.73 42.99
N ALA A 696 -22.77 -27.43 43.15
CA ALA A 696 -22.71 -26.68 44.41
C ALA A 696 -22.67 -25.16 44.14
N ALA A 697 -23.80 -24.61 43.79
CA ALA A 697 -24.04 -23.18 43.85
C ALA A 697 -25.21 -22.92 44.77
N ALA A 698 -24.96 -22.75 46.03
CA ALA A 698 -25.81 -21.98 46.94
C ALA A 698 -25.05 -21.63 48.23
N ASN A 699 -25.06 -20.35 48.55
CA ASN A 699 -24.77 -19.71 49.85
C ASN A 699 -23.35 -19.80 50.45
N ASN A 700 -22.58 -18.68 50.33
CA ASN A 700 -22.22 -17.95 51.57
C ASN A 700 -21.31 -16.75 51.25
N SER A 701 -21.82 -15.58 51.52
CA SER A 701 -20.99 -14.36 51.68
C SER A 701 -20.09 -14.56 52.91
N LYS A 702 -18.82 -14.86 52.69
CA LYS A 702 -17.77 -14.72 53.70
C LYS A 702 -16.64 -13.87 53.14
N GLN A 703 -16.41 -12.74 53.83
CA GLN A 703 -15.22 -11.94 53.69
C GLN A 703 -13.98 -12.82 53.76
N VAL A 704 -13.29 -12.96 52.69
CA VAL A 704 -11.95 -13.55 52.66
C VAL A 704 -10.98 -12.47 53.14
N ARG A 705 -10.57 -12.52 54.40
CA ARG A 705 -9.36 -11.87 54.91
C ARG A 705 -8.18 -12.58 54.26
N PHE A 706 -7.49 -11.93 53.35
CA PHE A 706 -6.17 -12.35 52.92
C PHE A 706 -5.20 -12.18 54.10
N PHE A 707 -4.80 -13.30 54.68
CA PHE A 707 -3.56 -13.34 55.43
C PHE A 707 -2.43 -13.15 54.42
N ILE A 708 -1.78 -11.99 54.50
CA ILE A 708 -0.49 -11.78 53.88
C ILE A 708 0.50 -12.59 54.68
N ASP A 709 0.76 -13.83 54.30
CA ASP A 709 1.93 -14.54 54.73
C ASP A 709 3.10 -13.69 54.25
N SER A 710 3.92 -13.23 55.22
CA SER A 710 5.19 -12.59 55.00
C SER A 710 6.17 -13.61 54.41
N HIS A 711 5.99 -13.94 53.12
CA HIS A 711 7.06 -14.52 52.32
C HIS A 711 8.17 -13.49 52.26
N VAL A 712 9.31 -13.84 52.83
CA VAL A 712 10.54 -13.11 52.65
C VAL A 712 10.74 -13.00 51.13
N ALA A 713 10.48 -11.80 50.55
CA ALA A 713 10.65 -11.50 49.15
C ALA A 713 12.02 -11.95 48.70
N SER A 714 12.10 -12.76 47.66
CA SER A 714 13.38 -13.24 47.15
C SER A 714 14.28 -12.03 46.81
N PRO A 715 15.59 -12.15 46.86
CA PRO A 715 16.49 -11.07 46.49
C PRO A 715 16.20 -10.50 45.07
N GLU A 716 15.63 -11.33 44.21
CA GLU A 716 15.22 -10.95 42.85
C GLU A 716 13.91 -10.17 42.82
N ASP A 717 12.93 -10.51 43.67
CA ASP A 717 11.67 -9.75 43.79
C ASP A 717 11.95 -8.32 44.28
N LYS A 718 12.92 -8.15 45.17
CA LYS A 718 13.36 -6.80 45.62
C LYS A 718 14.00 -6.01 44.47
N ARG A 719 14.84 -6.63 43.66
CA ARG A 719 15.48 -5.98 42.51
C ARG A 719 14.46 -5.57 41.46
N VAL A 720 13.45 -6.40 41.18
CA VAL A 720 12.35 -6.08 40.28
C VAL A 720 11.55 -4.90 40.82
N ALA A 721 11.23 -4.88 42.11
CA ALA A 721 10.49 -3.77 42.71
C ALA A 721 11.31 -2.46 42.63
N GLU A 722 12.61 -2.50 42.92
CA GLU A 722 13.50 -1.35 42.79
C GLU A 722 13.67 -0.86 41.35
N GLU A 723 13.67 -1.77 40.37
CA GLU A 723 13.74 -1.44 38.93
C GLU A 723 12.45 -0.81 38.43
N LEU A 724 11.30 -1.31 38.88
CA LEU A 724 9.98 -0.74 38.55
C LEU A 724 9.76 0.62 39.20
N GLU A 725 10.11 0.77 40.50
CA GLU A 725 10.02 2.04 41.19
C GLU A 725 10.94 3.11 40.56
N ALA A 726 12.13 2.71 40.13
CA ALA A 726 13.01 3.60 39.41
C ALA A 726 12.51 3.97 38.00
N LEU A 727 11.76 3.09 37.33
CA LEU A 727 11.11 3.38 36.04
C LEU A 727 9.97 4.40 36.20
N GLU A 728 9.15 4.24 37.26
CA GLU A 728 8.09 5.19 37.61
C GLU A 728 8.64 6.56 38.01
N ALA A 729 9.65 6.59 38.88
CA ALA A 729 10.35 7.83 39.29
C ALA A 729 11.01 8.54 38.10
N ALA A 730 11.55 7.77 37.14
CA ALA A 730 12.09 8.32 35.89
C ALA A 730 11.02 8.91 35.00
N ARG A 731 9.84 8.27 34.92
CA ARG A 731 8.70 8.81 34.19
C ARG A 731 8.18 10.12 34.77
N GLU A 732 8.07 10.21 36.11
CA GLU A 732 7.65 11.43 36.77
C GLU A 732 8.67 12.58 36.58
N ALA A 733 9.95 12.26 36.47
CA ALA A 733 11.01 13.25 36.22
C ALA A 733 11.04 13.79 34.79
N GLY A 734 10.29 13.15 33.88
CA GLY A 734 10.13 13.56 32.50
C GLY A 734 10.92 12.73 31.48
N THR A 735 10.47 12.80 30.22
CA THR A 735 11.03 12.06 29.08
C THR A 735 11.74 13.02 28.12
N ALA A 736 12.98 12.71 27.75
CA ALA A 736 13.72 13.42 26.71
C ALA A 736 13.85 12.59 25.44
N PHE A 737 13.57 13.21 24.30
CA PHE A 737 13.63 12.58 22.99
C PHE A 737 14.95 12.97 22.31
N ILE A 738 15.84 11.99 22.08
CA ILE A 738 17.15 12.20 21.46
C ILE A 738 17.09 11.71 20.02
N LEU A 739 17.09 12.65 19.07
CA LEU A 739 17.00 12.37 17.64
C LEU A 739 18.34 12.65 16.95
N GLY A 740 18.73 11.76 16.03
CA GLY A 740 19.86 12.00 15.15
C GLY A 740 19.45 12.80 13.91
N HIS A 741 19.94 14.03 13.79
CA HIS A 741 19.83 14.79 12.55
C HIS A 741 21.00 14.44 11.62
N SER A 742 20.71 13.90 10.42
CA SER A 742 21.73 13.43 9.49
C SER A 742 21.90 14.38 8.31
N HIS A 743 23.11 14.92 8.15
CA HIS A 743 23.55 15.59 6.94
C HIS A 743 24.38 14.62 6.10
N VAL A 744 23.96 14.37 4.86
CA VAL A 744 24.60 13.36 4.00
C VAL A 744 25.53 14.06 3.00
N GLN A 745 26.78 13.59 2.89
CA GLN A 745 27.78 14.07 1.95
C GLN A 745 28.45 12.89 1.24
N CYS A 746 28.82 13.09 -0.02
CA CYS A 746 29.63 12.11 -0.74
C CYS A 746 31.11 12.15 -0.38
N LYS A 747 31.76 10.97 -0.38
CA LYS A 747 33.23 10.92 -0.27
C LYS A 747 33.93 11.76 -1.33
N PRO A 748 35.02 12.47 -0.97
CA PRO A 748 35.89 13.11 -1.96
C PRO A 748 36.35 12.10 -3.01
N GLY A 749 36.25 12.43 -4.31
CA GLY A 749 36.57 11.51 -5.41
C GLY A 749 35.42 10.64 -5.92
N SER A 750 34.22 10.74 -5.38
CA SER A 750 33.02 10.07 -5.91
C SER A 750 32.65 10.61 -7.32
N SER A 751 32.00 9.77 -8.15
CA SER A 751 31.54 10.16 -9.48
C SER A 751 30.60 11.37 -9.42
N LEU A 752 30.64 12.21 -10.45
CA LEU A 752 29.83 13.43 -10.53
C LEU A 752 28.33 13.12 -10.42
N PHE A 753 27.88 12.02 -11.02
CA PHE A 753 26.49 11.58 -10.94
C PHE A 753 26.08 11.24 -9.50
N LYS A 754 26.93 10.52 -8.75
CA LYS A 754 26.67 10.19 -7.33
C LYS A 754 26.60 11.46 -6.48
N ARG A 755 27.50 12.41 -6.71
CA ARG A 755 27.50 13.71 -6.00
C ARG A 755 26.23 14.49 -6.27
N MET A 756 25.80 14.60 -7.56
CA MET A 756 24.56 15.27 -7.90
C MET A 756 23.34 14.58 -7.25
N ALA A 757 23.29 13.25 -7.28
CA ALA A 757 22.17 12.50 -6.69
C ALA A 757 22.11 12.65 -5.16
N VAL A 758 23.23 12.57 -4.44
CA VAL A 758 23.25 12.59 -2.97
C VAL A 758 23.36 14.01 -2.42
N ASP A 759 24.40 14.79 -2.84
CA ASP A 759 24.65 16.10 -2.24
C ASP A 759 23.60 17.14 -2.64
N VAL A 760 23.05 17.04 -3.87
CA VAL A 760 22.01 17.96 -4.33
C VAL A 760 20.62 17.32 -4.20
N GLY A 761 20.40 16.18 -4.86
CA GLY A 761 19.06 15.55 -4.95
C GLY A 761 18.52 15.11 -3.58
N TYR A 762 19.24 14.26 -2.84
CA TYR A 762 18.79 13.79 -1.55
C TYR A 762 18.70 14.91 -0.50
N ASN A 763 19.70 15.80 -0.42
CA ASN A 763 19.66 16.89 0.55
C ASN A 763 18.52 17.88 0.24
N PHE A 764 18.22 18.14 -1.04
CA PHE A 764 17.05 18.92 -1.43
C PHE A 764 15.75 18.22 -0.96
N LEU A 765 15.59 16.93 -1.26
CA LEU A 765 14.42 16.16 -0.83
C LEU A 765 14.31 16.14 0.69
N SER A 766 15.41 15.85 1.40
CA SER A 766 15.41 15.75 2.87
C SER A 766 15.07 17.07 3.57
N ARG A 767 15.43 18.22 2.98
CA ARG A 767 15.08 19.55 3.53
C ARG A 767 13.61 19.92 3.26
N ASN A 768 13.06 19.46 2.16
CA ASN A 768 11.67 19.77 1.76
C ASN A 768 10.67 18.70 2.22
N CYS A 769 11.15 17.59 2.77
CA CYS A 769 10.32 16.54 3.36
C CYS A 769 10.22 16.73 4.86
N ARG A 770 9.24 16.07 5.47
CA ARG A 770 9.07 16.11 6.93
C ARG A 770 10.24 15.46 7.62
N GLY A 771 10.75 16.13 8.64
CA GLY A 771 11.75 15.58 9.55
C GLY A 771 11.22 14.35 10.31
N PRO A 772 12.08 13.50 10.83
CA PRO A 772 11.66 12.36 11.64
C PRO A 772 10.97 12.77 12.94
N ASP A 773 11.31 13.93 13.53
CA ASP A 773 10.68 14.58 14.67
C ASP A 773 9.18 14.85 14.43
N VAL A 774 8.86 15.47 13.30
CA VAL A 774 7.47 15.76 12.90
C VAL A 774 6.72 14.49 12.53
N ALA A 775 7.39 13.53 11.90
CA ALA A 775 6.79 12.26 11.54
C ALA A 775 6.42 11.41 12.77
N LEU A 776 7.23 11.51 13.83
CA LEU A 776 7.03 10.85 15.12
C LEU A 776 6.21 11.71 16.11
N ARG A 777 5.81 12.91 15.72
CA ARG A 777 5.04 13.87 16.54
C ARG A 777 5.71 14.19 17.89
N VAL A 778 7.05 14.26 17.95
CA VAL A 778 7.81 14.52 19.17
C VAL A 778 7.55 15.94 19.69
N PRO A 779 7.32 16.15 21.00
CA PRO A 779 7.12 17.48 21.56
C PRO A 779 8.39 18.33 21.41
N PRO A 780 8.31 19.55 20.86
CA PRO A 780 9.50 20.40 20.65
C PRO A 780 10.26 20.74 21.93
N ALA A 781 9.55 20.82 23.05
CA ALA A 781 10.14 21.18 24.34
C ALA A 781 11.06 20.10 24.95
N SER A 782 10.88 18.85 24.57
CA SER A 782 11.63 17.69 25.08
C SER A 782 12.58 17.09 24.03
N LEU A 783 12.74 17.75 22.86
CA LEU A 783 13.56 17.26 21.76
C LEU A 783 15.00 17.73 21.88
N LEU A 784 15.92 16.76 21.81
CA LEU A 784 17.36 16.98 21.70
C LEU A 784 17.83 16.45 20.34
N GLU A 785 18.25 17.34 19.45
CA GLU A 785 18.78 16.97 18.14
C GLU A 785 20.32 16.85 18.18
N VAL A 786 20.82 15.69 17.74
CA VAL A 786 22.24 15.42 17.60
C VAL A 786 22.62 15.41 16.13
N GLY A 787 23.30 16.46 15.66
CA GLY A 787 23.76 16.57 14.28
C GLY A 787 24.93 15.63 13.99
N MET A 788 24.85 14.88 12.88
CA MET A 788 25.94 14.03 12.41
C MET A 788 26.07 14.09 10.89
N VAL A 789 27.32 14.14 10.40
CA VAL A 789 27.61 14.09 8.96
C VAL A 789 27.89 12.66 8.54
N TYR A 790 27.10 12.17 7.58
CA TYR A 790 27.25 10.85 6.97
C TYR A 790 28.05 11.00 5.68
N VAL A 791 29.28 10.48 5.65
CA VAL A 791 30.13 10.49 4.46
C VAL A 791 29.95 9.18 3.71
N LEU A 792 29.19 9.21 2.60
CA LEU A 792 28.79 8.02 1.84
C LEU A 792 29.71 7.72 0.64
#